data_24edceb31e226169d659170bb2bbd533
#
_entry.id   24edceb31e226169d659170bb2bbd533
#
_cell.length_a   1.000
_cell.length_b   1.000
_cell.length_c   1.000
_cell.angle_alpha   90.00
_cell.angle_beta   90.00
_cell.angle_gamma   90.00
#
_symmetry.space_group_name_H-M   'P 1'
#
loop_
_entity.id
_entity.type
_entity.pdbx_description
1 polymer ?
#
loop_
_entity_poly.entity_id
_entity_poly.type
_entity_poly.pdbx_seq_one_letter_code
_entity_poly.pdbx_strand_id
1 'polypeptide(L)'
;MTVLLAGQQNAGKSTLFNMLTGARQHVANYPGVTVDKKVGVLKVCNKIYSLIDLPGTYSLSSFSLEERVTRQALTDLKPTAVLNVLDAANLSRGLNLTMQLIEQSQPLVLVINMMDVAQSEGISIDTDLLAQRLGLPVIETIGKQARGKQLISDAISTATVTQLPYSLPKLTNSQQHLVSLLEVDKDKFGQPLDWLALRLLEQDAAVEAEVRSSLSTEQWDKIANLLNESIDSLTKSLTMSVSDYVMTRRNGFIQQLLHDVVHEATPDKETRTEKIDRWVLNRYIAPCVLLATVFLIYQLSIVYGYELTNYTWPYLAAAREFIAGFLPAAGFLHDPYVRSMGLWIVDSANTLLNYVPIFLILFGLIAALEDSGYMARIAFIVDKILHKFGLHGQSTLPLILSGVFAGGCAVPGIMATKGIPDHRARLATILTVPFMNCLAKVPLYTLLVSIFFVEHKALMMFYIATITIIAALLVAKLLTKTVLKGTETAPFVMELPRYHMPTLRSVLTRALERTWVYIKKVGTIVIAVSVVIFCLLQFPGVPDSQQQVFEQQASKSIDRFYSKLKGNPYLDDVPVAELPALVNYYTDFKRAKLNATNPAASKSVNLAFSARNELFYPMVVPPKGDKAAKKVSRELRKLASARKKIRRQMKEVRLETSLLGQLGRSMEPVTQFAGFDWKINVALLSSFAARESSVATLGVLFQQDDDSNDTLEARMSSETKGKGSSDLSAVAVILFFALYPPCLATMIMIRVQTGQYRWMLLAIFLPTGLGFLVATTAYSLGSMLMLSGIAMMSWIYGASLVALLLVACSETLKRWVQHLFPSHKLGDING
;
A
#
# COMPACT_ATOMS: atom_id res chain seq x y z
N MET A 1 30.27 -23.76 9.18
CA MET A 1 30.20 -23.04 10.45
C MET A 1 29.22 -21.85 10.29
N THR A 2 28.37 -21.64 11.29
CA THR A 2 27.29 -20.61 11.19
C THR A 2 27.55 -19.51 12.23
N VAL A 3 27.46 -18.26 11.77
CA VAL A 3 27.51 -17.07 12.63
C VAL A 3 26.17 -16.35 12.51
N LEU A 4 25.55 -16.03 13.63
CA LEU A 4 24.29 -15.29 13.68
C LEU A 4 24.54 -13.83 14.05
N LEU A 5 23.84 -12.93 13.38
CA LEU A 5 23.86 -11.50 13.69
C LEU A 5 22.55 -11.14 14.39
N ALA A 6 22.60 -10.97 15.70
CA ALA A 6 21.49 -10.58 16.55
C ALA A 6 21.61 -9.10 16.97
N GLY A 7 20.57 -8.53 17.54
CA GLY A 7 20.58 -7.18 18.10
C GLY A 7 19.27 -6.43 17.86
N GLN A 8 19.13 -5.31 18.53
CA GLN A 8 17.93 -4.47 18.46
C GLN A 8 17.67 -3.88 17.08
N GLN A 9 16.44 -3.43 16.86
CA GLN A 9 16.10 -2.66 15.66
C GLN A 9 16.92 -1.36 15.65
N ASN A 10 17.31 -0.90 14.48
CA ASN A 10 18.08 0.34 14.27
C ASN A 10 19.51 0.37 14.81
N ALA A 11 20.04 -0.68 15.44
CA ALA A 11 21.45 -0.76 15.87
C ALA A 11 22.47 -0.82 14.73
N GLY A 12 22.02 -0.79 13.46
CA GLY A 12 22.90 -0.85 12.29
C GLY A 12 23.29 -2.25 11.85
N LYS A 13 22.54 -3.30 12.23
CA LYS A 13 22.79 -4.72 11.85
C LYS A 13 22.99 -4.90 10.34
N SER A 14 22.06 -4.38 9.53
CA SER A 14 22.14 -4.51 8.07
C SER A 14 23.37 -3.80 7.49
N THR A 15 23.82 -2.71 8.09
CA THR A 15 25.05 -2.01 7.69
C THR A 15 26.27 -2.86 8.00
N LEU A 16 26.34 -3.46 9.19
CA LEU A 16 27.39 -4.38 9.59
C LEU A 16 27.38 -5.68 8.76
N PHE A 17 26.20 -6.22 8.47
CA PHE A 17 26.05 -7.38 7.58
C PHE A 17 26.67 -7.11 6.20
N ASN A 18 26.31 -5.97 5.58
CA ASN A 18 26.86 -5.57 4.29
C ASN A 18 28.38 -5.30 4.35
N MET A 19 28.85 -4.70 5.44
CA MET A 19 30.27 -4.48 5.69
C MET A 19 31.06 -5.80 5.75
N LEU A 20 30.51 -6.79 6.44
CA LEU A 20 31.17 -8.09 6.64
C LEU A 20 31.12 -8.97 5.37
N THR A 21 29.99 -9.01 4.67
CA THR A 21 29.75 -9.91 3.51
C THR A 21 30.08 -9.29 2.16
N GLY A 22 30.35 -7.97 2.09
CA GLY A 22 30.66 -7.29 0.82
C GLY A 22 29.48 -7.25 -0.15
N ALA A 23 28.24 -7.05 0.35
CA ALA A 23 27.00 -6.97 -0.43
C ALA A 23 26.61 -8.24 -1.22
N ARG A 24 27.27 -9.36 -1.00
CA ARG A 24 26.88 -10.67 -1.54
C ARG A 24 25.89 -11.33 -0.59
N GLN A 25 24.60 -11.04 -0.77
CA GLN A 25 23.52 -11.58 0.07
C GLN A 25 22.55 -12.40 -0.77
N HIS A 26 22.06 -13.47 -0.16
CA HIS A 26 20.92 -14.22 -0.65
C HIS A 26 19.74 -13.98 0.30
N VAL A 27 18.61 -13.54 -0.24
CA VAL A 27 17.41 -13.28 0.55
C VAL A 27 16.45 -14.45 0.36
N ALA A 28 16.06 -15.09 1.45
CA ALA A 28 15.06 -16.15 1.52
C ALA A 28 14.09 -15.83 2.67
N ASN A 29 13.04 -16.61 2.84
CA ASN A 29 12.19 -16.51 4.03
C ASN A 29 12.58 -17.58 5.05
N TYR A 30 12.37 -17.30 6.35
CA TYR A 30 12.44 -18.35 7.35
C TYR A 30 11.33 -19.39 7.11
N PRO A 31 11.59 -20.70 7.32
CA PRO A 31 10.60 -21.74 7.08
C PRO A 31 9.28 -21.47 7.83
N GLY A 32 8.16 -21.54 7.10
CA GLY A 32 6.81 -21.39 7.67
C GLY A 32 6.37 -19.99 8.05
N VAL A 33 7.20 -18.96 7.84
CA VAL A 33 6.89 -17.57 8.19
C VAL A 33 7.29 -16.57 7.09
N THR A 34 6.67 -15.39 7.11
CA THR A 34 6.92 -14.31 6.12
C THR A 34 8.06 -13.36 6.53
N VAL A 35 9.00 -13.83 7.34
CA VAL A 35 10.15 -13.04 7.80
C VAL A 35 11.33 -13.30 6.88
N ASP A 36 11.93 -12.22 6.36
CA ASP A 36 13.06 -12.31 5.43
C ASP A 36 14.32 -12.81 6.17
N LYS A 37 14.95 -13.86 5.63
CA LYS A 37 16.23 -14.40 6.05
C LYS A 37 17.31 -13.96 5.09
N LYS A 38 18.28 -13.16 5.57
CA LYS A 38 19.42 -12.76 4.78
C LYS A 38 20.61 -13.65 5.13
N VAL A 39 21.21 -14.27 4.14
CA VAL A 39 22.38 -15.14 4.28
C VAL A 39 23.51 -14.58 3.45
N GLY A 40 24.68 -14.45 4.06
CA GLY A 40 25.90 -14.01 3.41
C GLY A 40 27.09 -14.91 3.75
N VAL A 41 28.15 -14.80 2.97
CA VAL A 41 29.38 -15.55 3.19
C VAL A 41 30.44 -14.64 3.78
N LEU A 42 31.02 -15.06 4.91
CA LEU A 42 32.10 -14.37 5.60
C LEU A 42 33.34 -15.27 5.59
N LYS A 43 34.47 -14.74 5.12
CA LYS A 43 35.76 -15.41 5.15
C LYS A 43 36.61 -14.87 6.29
N VAL A 44 37.00 -15.73 7.22
CA VAL A 44 37.84 -15.39 8.39
C VAL A 44 38.95 -16.45 8.52
N CYS A 45 40.20 -16.03 8.56
CA CYS A 45 41.32 -16.92 8.82
C CYS A 45 41.29 -18.25 7.99
N ASN A 46 41.07 -18.16 6.68
CA ASN A 46 40.93 -19.32 5.78
C ASN A 46 39.72 -20.25 6.03
N LYS A 47 38.81 -19.87 6.93
CA LYS A 47 37.56 -20.60 7.16
C LYS A 47 36.39 -19.82 6.56
N ILE A 48 35.39 -20.56 6.06
CA ILE A 48 34.17 -19.99 5.48
C ILE A 48 33.04 -20.14 6.51
N TYR A 49 32.44 -19.00 6.86
CA TYR A 49 31.29 -18.92 7.75
C TYR A 49 30.06 -18.45 6.96
N SER A 50 28.91 -19.07 7.25
CA SER A 50 27.60 -18.56 6.80
C SER A 50 27.13 -17.53 7.82
N LEU A 51 27.08 -16.25 7.45
CA LEU A 51 26.53 -15.18 8.27
C LEU A 51 25.05 -15.04 8.00
N ILE A 52 24.21 -15.16 9.03
CA ILE A 52 22.76 -15.07 8.95
C ILE A 52 22.30 -13.86 9.75
N ASP A 53 21.56 -12.92 9.12
CA ASP A 53 20.96 -11.76 9.77
C ASP A 53 19.65 -12.20 10.42
N LEU A 54 19.57 -12.09 11.76
CA LEU A 54 18.35 -12.35 12.51
C LEU A 54 17.43 -11.10 12.51
N PRO A 55 16.12 -11.27 12.64
CA PRO A 55 15.21 -10.15 12.85
C PRO A 55 15.64 -9.28 14.04
N GLY A 56 15.39 -7.97 13.96
CA GLY A 56 15.70 -7.08 15.07
C GLY A 56 14.75 -7.29 16.24
N THR A 57 15.28 -7.69 17.40
CA THR A 57 14.51 -7.99 18.60
C THR A 57 15.12 -7.32 19.82
N TYR A 58 14.29 -7.05 20.84
CA TYR A 58 14.70 -6.49 22.13
C TYR A 58 14.74 -7.55 23.22
N SER A 59 14.06 -8.67 22.97
CA SER A 59 13.98 -9.80 23.88
C SER A 59 13.85 -11.12 23.12
N LEU A 60 14.01 -12.23 23.81
CA LEU A 60 13.75 -13.59 23.31
C LEU A 60 12.41 -14.13 23.84
N SER A 61 11.48 -13.27 24.18
CA SER A 61 10.12 -13.65 24.58
C SER A 61 9.35 -14.25 23.40
N SER A 62 8.21 -14.85 23.65
CA SER A 62 7.36 -15.42 22.61
C SER A 62 6.25 -14.51 22.07
N PHE A 63 6.29 -13.24 22.45
CA PHE A 63 5.21 -12.30 22.09
C PHE A 63 5.19 -11.91 20.62
N SER A 64 6.34 -11.59 20.04
CA SER A 64 6.41 -11.22 18.62
C SER A 64 6.85 -12.38 17.72
N LEU A 65 6.48 -12.30 16.42
CA LEU A 65 6.90 -13.28 15.42
C LEU A 65 8.43 -13.27 15.25
N GLU A 66 9.02 -12.08 15.25
CA GLU A 66 10.45 -11.85 15.14
C GLU A 66 11.23 -12.47 16.31
N GLU A 67 10.73 -12.33 17.52
CA GLU A 67 11.32 -12.93 18.71
C GLU A 67 11.28 -14.45 18.68
N ARG A 68 10.14 -15.04 18.26
CA ARG A 68 10.01 -16.49 18.08
C ARG A 68 10.97 -17.02 17.01
N VAL A 69 11.06 -16.33 15.85
CA VAL A 69 11.98 -16.71 14.77
C VAL A 69 13.43 -16.63 15.23
N THR A 70 13.80 -15.57 15.96
CA THR A 70 15.16 -15.40 16.51
C THR A 70 15.49 -16.51 17.50
N ARG A 71 14.58 -16.81 18.43
CA ARG A 71 14.75 -17.89 19.42
C ARG A 71 14.89 -19.26 18.73
N GLN A 72 14.03 -19.57 17.78
CA GLN A 72 14.09 -20.82 17.03
C GLN A 72 15.38 -20.94 16.21
N ALA A 73 15.82 -19.87 15.58
CA ALA A 73 17.09 -19.86 14.83
C ALA A 73 18.31 -20.08 15.73
N LEU A 74 18.33 -19.55 16.95
CA LEU A 74 19.39 -19.79 17.93
C LEU A 74 19.45 -21.26 18.36
N THR A 75 18.30 -21.90 18.52
CA THR A 75 18.19 -23.32 18.93
C THR A 75 18.54 -24.28 17.78
N ASP A 76 17.94 -24.07 16.58
CA ASP A 76 18.05 -24.99 15.46
C ASP A 76 19.42 -24.96 14.79
N LEU A 77 20.02 -23.77 14.67
CA LEU A 77 21.25 -23.57 13.90
C LEU A 77 22.53 -23.81 14.71
N LYS A 78 22.45 -23.89 16.03
CA LYS A 78 23.59 -24.12 16.94
C LYS A 78 24.81 -23.31 16.50
N PRO A 79 24.79 -21.98 16.58
CA PRO A 79 25.81 -21.12 16.00
C PRO A 79 27.17 -21.30 16.63
N THR A 80 28.21 -21.15 15.80
CA THR A 80 29.61 -21.11 16.29
C THR A 80 29.88 -19.79 17.04
N ALA A 81 29.22 -18.71 16.65
CA ALA A 81 29.26 -17.41 17.33
C ALA A 81 27.98 -16.63 17.06
N VAL A 82 27.53 -15.85 18.03
CA VAL A 82 26.45 -14.86 17.91
C VAL A 82 27.05 -13.47 18.08
N LEU A 83 26.99 -12.66 17.03
CA LEU A 83 27.37 -11.26 17.07
C LEU A 83 26.16 -10.44 17.54
N ASN A 84 26.16 -10.00 18.78
CA ASN A 84 25.08 -9.15 19.30
C ASN A 84 25.43 -7.68 19.10
N VAL A 85 24.68 -7.00 18.24
CA VAL A 85 24.90 -5.61 17.85
C VAL A 85 24.09 -4.67 18.72
N LEU A 86 24.80 -3.77 19.40
CA LEU A 86 24.24 -2.73 20.24
C LEU A 86 24.46 -1.35 19.64
N ASP A 87 23.54 -0.44 19.89
CA ASP A 87 23.71 0.98 19.64
C ASP A 87 24.45 1.64 20.80
N ALA A 88 25.62 2.23 20.53
CA ALA A 88 26.45 2.91 21.52
C ALA A 88 25.69 4.01 22.29
N ALA A 89 24.80 4.69 21.64
CA ALA A 89 24.01 5.76 22.24
C ALA A 89 22.79 5.24 23.05
N ASN A 90 22.47 3.93 22.97
CA ASN A 90 21.31 3.31 23.62
C ASN A 90 21.63 1.91 24.19
N LEU A 91 22.73 1.78 24.93
CA LEU A 91 23.21 0.50 25.48
C LEU A 91 22.19 -0.18 26.40
N SER A 92 21.46 0.57 27.19
CA SER A 92 20.50 0.07 28.19
C SER A 92 19.49 -0.93 27.60
N ARG A 93 18.93 -0.62 26.46
CA ARG A 93 17.94 -1.47 25.79
C ARG A 93 18.55 -2.72 25.16
N GLY A 94 19.73 -2.55 24.53
CA GLY A 94 20.41 -3.65 23.86
C GLY A 94 20.96 -4.68 24.84
N LEU A 95 21.41 -4.27 26.01
CA LEU A 95 21.91 -5.14 27.07
C LEU A 95 20.84 -6.12 27.59
N ASN A 96 19.56 -5.79 27.53
CA ASN A 96 18.50 -6.73 27.90
C ASN A 96 18.53 -8.00 27.03
N LEU A 97 18.68 -7.84 25.71
CA LEU A 97 18.85 -8.98 24.79
C LEU A 97 20.16 -9.71 25.06
N THR A 98 21.25 -8.98 25.36
CA THR A 98 22.53 -9.58 25.73
C THR A 98 22.38 -10.51 26.93
N MET A 99 21.70 -10.07 28.00
CA MET A 99 21.45 -10.90 29.19
C MET A 99 20.68 -12.17 28.86
N GLN A 100 19.66 -12.08 28.01
CA GLN A 100 18.87 -13.25 27.62
C GLN A 100 19.64 -14.23 26.69
N LEU A 101 20.57 -13.73 25.89
CA LEU A 101 21.48 -14.58 25.11
C LEU A 101 22.49 -15.30 26.03
N ILE A 102 22.96 -14.64 27.09
CA ILE A 102 23.79 -15.25 28.12
C ILE A 102 23.01 -16.31 28.90
N GLU A 103 21.75 -16.02 29.28
CA GLU A 103 20.86 -16.99 29.93
C GLU A 103 20.68 -18.26 29.07
N GLN A 104 20.64 -18.11 27.73
CA GLN A 104 20.55 -19.22 26.79
C GLN A 104 21.90 -19.88 26.48
N SER A 105 22.98 -19.49 27.17
CA SER A 105 24.33 -20.03 27.00
C SER A 105 24.86 -19.99 25.57
N GLN A 106 24.59 -18.90 24.85
CA GLN A 106 25.08 -18.72 23.49
C GLN A 106 26.54 -18.25 23.47
N PRO A 107 27.36 -18.70 22.48
CA PRO A 107 28.72 -18.16 22.29
C PRO A 107 28.64 -16.74 21.72
N LEU A 108 28.92 -15.73 22.54
CA LEU A 108 28.67 -14.32 22.25
C LEU A 108 29.94 -13.52 21.93
N VAL A 109 29.76 -12.58 21.01
CA VAL A 109 30.62 -11.40 20.79
C VAL A 109 29.75 -10.18 20.82
N LEU A 110 30.06 -9.21 21.65
CA LEU A 110 29.33 -7.96 21.75
C LEU A 110 29.92 -6.93 20.78
N VAL A 111 29.09 -6.37 19.90
CA VAL A 111 29.49 -5.38 18.91
C VAL A 111 28.78 -4.07 19.19
N ILE A 112 29.52 -3.08 19.70
CA ILE A 112 29.00 -1.74 19.95
C ILE A 112 29.18 -0.90 18.70
N ASN A 113 28.07 -0.58 18.01
CA ASN A 113 28.08 0.16 16.77
C ASN A 113 27.65 1.62 16.99
N MET A 114 27.90 2.49 16.01
CA MET A 114 27.58 3.92 16.07
C MET A 114 28.37 4.68 17.15
N MET A 115 29.63 4.32 17.39
CA MET A 115 30.51 5.01 18.34
C MET A 115 30.72 6.49 17.99
N ASP A 116 30.67 6.84 16.69
CA ASP A 116 30.71 8.23 16.18
C ASP A 116 29.51 9.05 16.69
N VAL A 117 28.35 8.43 16.78
CA VAL A 117 27.12 9.06 17.28
C VAL A 117 27.24 9.29 18.79
N ALA A 118 27.65 8.29 19.56
CA ALA A 118 27.84 8.40 21.00
C ALA A 118 28.87 9.50 21.34
N GLN A 119 30.02 9.53 20.66
CA GLN A 119 31.02 10.56 20.84
C GLN A 119 30.52 11.97 20.52
N SER A 120 29.71 12.12 19.46
CA SER A 120 29.11 13.41 19.09
C SER A 120 28.13 13.94 20.15
N GLU A 121 27.62 13.06 21.00
CA GLU A 121 26.71 13.39 22.10
C GLU A 121 27.43 13.53 23.46
N GLY A 122 28.74 13.39 23.48
CA GLY A 122 29.50 13.46 24.68
C GLY A 122 29.42 12.22 25.57
N ILE A 123 28.96 11.09 24.99
CA ILE A 123 28.90 9.78 25.64
C ILE A 123 30.23 9.07 25.41
N SER A 124 30.93 8.71 26.46
CA SER A 124 32.12 7.84 26.43
C SER A 124 31.80 6.50 27.13
N ILE A 125 32.24 5.42 26.52
CA ILE A 125 31.96 4.05 27.00
C ILE A 125 33.28 3.37 27.26
N ASP A 126 33.45 2.87 28.48
CA ASP A 126 34.59 2.04 28.85
C ASP A 126 34.33 0.58 28.40
N THR A 127 34.79 0.27 27.20
CA THR A 127 34.56 -1.04 26.55
C THR A 127 35.38 -2.15 27.22
N ASP A 128 36.53 -1.83 27.80
CA ASP A 128 37.38 -2.79 28.50
C ASP A 128 36.74 -3.21 29.83
N LEU A 129 36.22 -2.26 30.59
CA LEU A 129 35.48 -2.53 31.81
C LEU A 129 34.18 -3.31 31.51
N LEU A 130 33.50 -2.97 30.44
CA LEU A 130 32.30 -3.70 29.99
C LEU A 130 32.63 -5.15 29.63
N ALA A 131 33.72 -5.39 28.91
CA ALA A 131 34.20 -6.73 28.59
C ALA A 131 34.54 -7.54 29.83
N GLN A 132 35.21 -6.91 30.77
CA GLN A 132 35.59 -7.55 32.05
C GLN A 132 34.36 -7.91 32.90
N ARG A 133 33.37 -7.00 33.00
CA ARG A 133 32.15 -7.22 33.80
C ARG A 133 31.22 -8.26 33.22
N LEU A 134 31.17 -8.38 31.89
CA LEU A 134 30.34 -9.36 31.22
C LEU A 134 31.05 -10.67 30.90
N GLY A 135 32.38 -10.70 30.94
CA GLY A 135 33.18 -11.85 30.56
C GLY A 135 33.07 -12.18 29.05
N LEU A 136 32.83 -11.18 28.22
CA LEU A 136 32.59 -11.31 26.77
C LEU A 136 33.53 -10.41 25.97
N PRO A 137 33.99 -10.81 24.78
CA PRO A 137 34.69 -9.92 23.88
C PRO A 137 33.75 -8.78 23.43
N VAL A 138 34.21 -7.53 23.61
CA VAL A 138 33.47 -6.31 23.20
C VAL A 138 34.24 -5.60 22.12
N ILE A 139 33.59 -5.20 21.02
CA ILE A 139 34.21 -4.57 19.87
C ILE A 139 33.50 -3.30 19.51
N GLU A 140 34.26 -2.21 19.41
CA GLU A 140 33.78 -0.94 18.90
C GLU A 140 33.73 -0.91 17.37
N THR A 141 32.65 -0.36 16.83
CA THR A 141 32.49 -0.27 15.39
C THR A 141 31.81 1.04 14.93
N ILE A 142 32.14 1.44 13.69
CA ILE A 142 31.45 2.47 12.95
C ILE A 142 31.08 1.86 11.60
N GLY A 143 29.95 1.18 11.50
CA GLY A 143 29.56 0.40 10.34
C GLY A 143 29.54 1.18 9.02
N LYS A 144 29.18 2.47 9.05
CA LYS A 144 29.20 3.35 7.85
C LYS A 144 30.60 3.60 7.31
N GLN A 145 31.62 3.56 8.17
CA GLN A 145 33.04 3.80 7.81
C GLN A 145 33.84 2.51 7.66
N ALA A 146 33.17 1.35 7.77
CA ALA A 146 33.81 0.02 7.80
C ALA A 146 34.90 -0.14 8.88
N ARG A 147 34.88 0.69 9.95
CA ARG A 147 35.80 0.61 11.07
C ARG A 147 35.38 -0.55 11.99
N GLY A 148 36.34 -1.38 12.41
CA GLY A 148 36.12 -2.55 13.27
C GLY A 148 35.88 -3.86 12.52
N LYS A 149 35.88 -3.89 11.18
CA LYS A 149 35.64 -5.10 10.41
C LYS A 149 36.61 -6.25 10.73
N GLN A 150 37.91 -5.97 10.81
CA GLN A 150 38.93 -6.96 11.12
C GLN A 150 38.78 -7.48 12.54
N LEU A 151 38.57 -6.59 13.52
CA LEU A 151 38.39 -6.94 14.91
C LEU A 151 37.18 -7.88 15.12
N ILE A 152 36.05 -7.64 14.44
CA ILE A 152 34.90 -8.57 14.47
C ILE A 152 35.30 -9.95 13.89
N SER A 153 36.05 -9.97 12.79
CA SER A 153 36.46 -11.21 12.16
C SER A 153 37.34 -12.02 13.10
N ASP A 154 38.27 -11.39 13.76
CA ASP A 154 39.18 -12.04 14.72
C ASP A 154 38.42 -12.55 15.97
N ALA A 155 37.46 -11.77 16.47
CA ALA A 155 36.67 -12.12 17.65
C ALA A 155 35.67 -13.28 17.43
N ILE A 156 35.26 -13.59 16.20
CA ILE A 156 34.39 -14.73 15.92
C ILE A 156 35.08 -16.04 16.41
N SER A 157 36.39 -16.12 16.34
CA SER A 157 37.16 -17.29 16.80
C SER A 157 37.30 -17.35 18.33
N THR A 158 37.08 -16.23 19.02
CA THR A 158 37.20 -16.10 20.47
C THR A 158 35.84 -15.96 21.16
N ALA A 159 34.75 -16.24 20.44
CA ALA A 159 33.39 -16.22 21.00
C ALA A 159 33.31 -17.20 22.19
N THR A 160 32.81 -16.71 23.32
CA THR A 160 32.79 -17.47 24.59
C THR A 160 31.35 -17.57 25.09
N VAL A 161 31.07 -18.68 25.76
CA VAL A 161 29.90 -18.85 26.62
C VAL A 161 30.27 -18.37 28.01
N THR A 162 29.56 -17.39 28.53
CA THR A 162 29.80 -16.84 29.86
C THR A 162 28.70 -17.23 30.84
N GLN A 163 29.02 -17.21 32.13
CA GLN A 163 28.04 -17.43 33.18
C GLN A 163 27.16 -16.19 33.35
N LEU A 164 25.94 -16.37 33.88
CA LEU A 164 25.01 -15.29 34.14
C LEU A 164 25.64 -14.30 35.17
N PRO A 165 25.79 -13.02 34.83
CA PRO A 165 26.49 -12.06 35.65
C PRO A 165 25.68 -11.54 36.86
N TYR A 166 24.43 -11.96 37.00
CA TYR A 166 23.56 -11.63 38.11
C TYR A 166 22.90 -12.87 38.72
N SER A 167 22.51 -12.81 40.00
CA SER A 167 21.93 -13.93 40.74
C SER A 167 20.41 -13.77 40.94
N LEU A 168 19.72 -14.91 40.94
CA LEU A 168 18.30 -15.02 41.23
C LEU A 168 18.04 -15.84 42.52
N PRO A 169 18.53 -15.34 43.73
CA PRO A 169 18.61 -16.17 44.91
C PRO A 169 17.26 -16.75 45.36
N LYS A 170 16.15 -16.03 45.12
CA LYS A 170 14.84 -16.51 45.51
C LYS A 170 14.27 -17.62 44.58
N LEU A 171 14.81 -17.76 43.39
CA LEU A 171 14.37 -18.78 42.39
C LEU A 171 15.25 -20.02 42.40
N THR A 172 16.47 -19.95 42.98
CA THR A 172 17.51 -21.00 42.87
C THR A 172 16.99 -22.38 43.24
N ASN A 173 16.32 -22.53 44.38
CA ASN A 173 15.83 -23.83 44.83
C ASN A 173 14.73 -24.41 43.92
N SER A 174 13.74 -23.59 43.52
CA SER A 174 12.67 -24.05 42.62
C SER A 174 13.20 -24.36 41.22
N GLN A 175 14.17 -23.57 40.73
CA GLN A 175 14.85 -23.79 39.46
C GLN A 175 15.64 -25.10 39.48
N GLN A 176 16.43 -25.38 40.51
CA GLN A 176 17.17 -26.62 40.65
C GLN A 176 16.29 -27.86 40.74
N HIS A 177 15.16 -27.79 41.44
CA HIS A 177 14.17 -28.86 41.48
C HIS A 177 13.58 -29.16 40.10
N LEU A 178 13.22 -28.12 39.31
CA LEU A 178 12.75 -28.29 37.97
C LEU A 178 13.84 -28.87 37.04
N VAL A 179 15.06 -28.39 37.16
CA VAL A 179 16.22 -28.91 36.40
C VAL A 179 16.41 -30.40 36.65
N SER A 180 16.35 -30.84 37.92
CA SER A 180 16.51 -32.26 38.25
C SER A 180 15.43 -33.17 37.64
N LEU A 181 14.19 -32.68 37.48
CA LEU A 181 13.15 -33.41 36.78
C LEU A 181 13.33 -33.43 35.24
N LEU A 182 13.83 -32.33 34.67
CA LEU A 182 14.09 -32.20 33.24
C LEU A 182 15.35 -32.98 32.81
N GLU A 183 16.29 -33.21 33.72
CA GLU A 183 17.56 -33.89 33.44
C GLU A 183 17.40 -35.34 32.95
N VAL A 184 16.32 -36.01 33.37
CA VAL A 184 15.95 -37.37 32.96
C VAL A 184 15.77 -37.46 31.44
N ASP A 185 15.29 -36.40 30.82
CA ASP A 185 15.01 -36.34 29.39
C ASP A 185 15.86 -35.30 28.63
N LYS A 186 17.05 -34.97 29.13
CA LYS A 186 17.95 -33.93 28.61
C LYS A 186 18.16 -33.99 27.09
N ASP A 187 18.27 -35.19 26.55
CA ASP A 187 18.54 -35.39 25.11
C ASP A 187 17.36 -34.98 24.20
N LYS A 188 16.17 -34.82 24.78
CA LYS A 188 14.99 -34.37 24.04
C LYS A 188 14.94 -32.85 23.86
N PHE A 189 15.71 -32.12 24.65
CA PHE A 189 15.74 -30.66 24.66
C PHE A 189 16.96 -30.12 23.91
N GLY A 190 16.76 -29.21 22.99
CA GLY A 190 17.84 -28.53 22.28
C GLY A 190 18.41 -27.31 23.00
N GLN A 191 17.97 -27.04 24.24
CA GLN A 191 18.23 -25.81 25.00
C GLN A 191 18.78 -26.16 26.40
N PRO A 192 19.51 -25.23 27.06
CA PRO A 192 19.99 -25.43 28.42
C PRO A 192 18.84 -25.64 29.41
N LEU A 193 18.98 -26.63 30.30
CA LEU A 193 17.92 -26.97 31.27
C LEU A 193 17.63 -25.83 32.25
N ASP A 194 18.67 -25.10 32.68
CA ASP A 194 18.52 -23.94 33.54
C ASP A 194 17.66 -22.85 32.93
N TRP A 195 17.84 -22.64 31.60
CA TRP A 195 17.03 -21.69 30.84
C TRP A 195 15.57 -22.17 30.70
N LEU A 196 15.38 -23.46 30.40
CA LEU A 196 14.03 -24.04 30.30
C LEU A 196 13.28 -23.92 31.66
N ALA A 197 13.93 -24.28 32.75
CA ALA A 197 13.35 -24.18 34.10
C ALA A 197 13.00 -22.71 34.45
N LEU A 198 13.87 -21.76 34.10
CA LEU A 198 13.61 -20.33 34.32
C LEU A 198 12.38 -19.86 33.51
N ARG A 199 12.27 -20.23 32.22
CA ARG A 199 11.15 -19.85 31.35
C ARG A 199 9.84 -20.50 31.78
N LEU A 200 9.85 -21.72 32.26
CA LEU A 200 8.66 -22.36 32.85
C LEU A 200 8.19 -21.60 34.10
N LEU A 201 9.11 -21.20 34.98
CA LEU A 201 8.76 -20.38 36.15
C LEU A 201 8.22 -18.99 35.78
N GLU A 202 8.68 -18.42 34.67
CA GLU A 202 8.15 -17.17 34.09
C GLU A 202 6.80 -17.36 33.38
N GLN A 203 6.28 -18.59 33.29
CA GLN A 203 5.04 -18.95 32.58
C GLN A 203 5.06 -18.61 31.08
N ASP A 204 6.20 -18.88 30.40
CA ASP A 204 6.27 -18.73 28.94
C ASP A 204 5.48 -19.85 28.26
N ALA A 205 4.27 -19.52 27.75
CA ALA A 205 3.36 -20.47 27.15
C ALA A 205 3.93 -21.25 25.94
N ALA A 206 4.89 -20.67 25.21
CA ALA A 206 5.51 -21.35 24.07
C ALA A 206 6.55 -22.37 24.53
N VAL A 207 7.32 -22.07 25.58
CA VAL A 207 8.25 -23.03 26.19
C VAL A 207 7.48 -24.15 26.89
N GLU A 208 6.39 -23.82 27.57
CA GLU A 208 5.50 -24.79 28.18
C GLU A 208 4.95 -25.79 27.15
N ALA A 209 4.44 -25.28 26.00
CA ALA A 209 3.95 -26.12 24.93
C ALA A 209 5.06 -26.98 24.30
N GLU A 210 6.26 -26.46 24.13
CA GLU A 210 7.44 -27.17 23.62
C GLU A 210 7.85 -28.32 24.54
N VAL A 211 8.01 -28.04 25.84
CA VAL A 211 8.38 -29.03 26.85
C VAL A 211 7.29 -30.11 26.99
N ARG A 212 6.00 -29.69 27.02
CA ARG A 212 4.87 -30.62 27.08
C ARG A 212 4.81 -31.55 25.88
N SER A 213 5.11 -31.06 24.68
CA SER A 213 5.11 -31.87 23.46
C SER A 213 6.26 -32.91 23.40
N SER A 214 7.36 -32.64 24.14
CA SER A 214 8.57 -33.48 24.16
C SER A 214 8.52 -34.56 25.25
N LEU A 215 7.59 -34.46 26.20
CA LEU A 215 7.47 -35.35 27.35
C LEU A 215 6.22 -36.24 27.27
N SER A 216 6.24 -37.36 28.05
CA SER A 216 5.02 -38.14 28.25
C SER A 216 4.02 -37.42 29.18
N THR A 217 2.73 -37.75 29.06
CA THR A 217 1.68 -37.10 29.90
C THR A 217 1.99 -37.23 31.39
N GLU A 218 2.44 -38.40 31.82
CA GLU A 218 2.77 -38.64 33.22
C GLU A 218 3.95 -37.80 33.73
N GLN A 219 4.98 -37.63 32.92
CA GLN A 219 6.16 -36.79 33.24
C GLN A 219 5.76 -35.32 33.29
N TRP A 220 4.94 -34.88 32.32
CA TRP A 220 4.44 -33.51 32.30
C TRP A 220 3.59 -33.19 33.54
N ASP A 221 2.68 -34.08 33.95
CA ASP A 221 1.83 -33.84 35.12
C ASP A 221 2.66 -33.69 36.41
N LYS A 222 3.77 -34.42 36.56
CA LYS A 222 4.71 -34.22 37.68
C LYS A 222 5.35 -32.83 37.65
N ILE A 223 5.81 -32.40 36.50
CA ILE A 223 6.43 -31.08 36.31
C ILE A 223 5.40 -29.97 36.52
N ALA A 224 4.18 -30.10 35.96
CA ALA A 224 3.11 -29.13 36.10
C ALA A 224 2.67 -28.92 37.56
N ASN A 225 2.55 -29.99 38.32
CA ASN A 225 2.25 -29.90 39.77
C ASN A 225 3.32 -29.16 40.52
N LEU A 226 4.60 -29.53 40.38
CA LEU A 226 5.72 -28.83 41.00
C LEU A 226 5.82 -27.36 40.56
N LEU A 227 5.55 -27.10 39.28
CA LEU A 227 5.57 -25.77 38.71
C LEU A 227 4.51 -24.87 39.36
N ASN A 228 3.25 -25.36 39.46
CA ASN A 228 2.16 -24.62 40.10
C ASN A 228 2.43 -24.35 41.58
N GLU A 229 2.89 -25.34 42.32
CA GLU A 229 3.27 -25.16 43.74
C GLU A 229 4.42 -24.15 43.90
N SER A 230 5.42 -24.24 43.03
CA SER A 230 6.56 -23.31 43.06
C SER A 230 6.15 -21.89 42.74
N ILE A 231 5.30 -21.67 41.71
CA ILE A 231 4.80 -20.35 41.32
C ILE A 231 3.95 -19.74 42.42
N ASP A 232 3.06 -20.50 43.04
CA ASP A 232 2.20 -20.03 44.13
C ASP A 232 3.04 -19.63 45.37
N SER A 233 4.02 -20.45 45.73
CA SER A 233 4.94 -20.18 46.85
C SER A 233 5.80 -18.93 46.55
N LEU A 234 6.35 -18.85 45.31
CA LEU A 234 7.19 -17.72 44.90
C LEU A 234 6.39 -16.43 44.82
N THR A 235 5.19 -16.44 44.26
CA THR A 235 4.33 -15.25 44.17
C THR A 235 3.99 -14.69 45.55
N LYS A 236 3.70 -15.55 46.50
CA LYS A 236 3.45 -15.15 47.89
C LYS A 236 4.72 -14.53 48.56
N SER A 237 5.90 -15.13 48.34
CA SER A 237 7.16 -14.66 48.92
C SER A 237 7.75 -13.41 48.27
N LEU A 238 7.47 -13.21 46.97
CA LEU A 238 7.96 -12.11 46.17
C LEU A 238 7.06 -10.87 46.19
N THR A 239 5.78 -11.01 46.50
CA THR A 239 4.71 -9.98 46.39
C THR A 239 4.56 -9.41 44.95
N MET A 240 5.08 -10.12 43.97
CA MET A 240 5.04 -9.79 42.53
C MET A 240 5.14 -11.08 41.71
N SER A 241 4.88 -11.00 40.42
CA SER A 241 5.04 -12.18 39.53
C SER A 241 6.52 -12.58 39.41
N VAL A 242 6.77 -13.86 39.10
CA VAL A 242 8.14 -14.34 38.87
C VAL A 242 8.81 -13.60 37.73
N SER A 243 8.06 -13.35 36.65
CA SER A 243 8.52 -12.59 35.45
C SER A 243 8.95 -11.16 35.83
N ASP A 244 8.14 -10.46 36.67
CA ASP A 244 8.48 -9.10 37.12
C ASP A 244 9.74 -9.10 38.03
N TYR A 245 9.91 -10.14 38.86
CA TYR A 245 11.09 -10.27 39.68
C TYR A 245 12.35 -10.46 38.83
N VAL A 246 12.32 -11.38 37.86
CA VAL A 246 13.45 -11.61 36.95
C VAL A 246 13.81 -10.35 36.19
N MET A 247 12.79 -9.67 35.65
CA MET A 247 12.94 -8.43 34.90
C MET A 247 13.54 -7.32 35.78
N THR A 248 13.09 -7.20 37.01
CA THR A 248 13.61 -6.19 37.98
C THR A 248 15.08 -6.47 38.32
N ARG A 249 15.45 -7.73 38.54
CA ARG A 249 16.86 -8.11 38.85
C ARG A 249 17.77 -7.87 37.64
N ARG A 250 17.33 -8.23 36.43
CA ARG A 250 18.06 -7.99 35.19
C ARG A 250 18.27 -6.50 34.94
N ASN A 251 17.20 -5.70 35.02
CA ASN A 251 17.30 -4.25 34.85
C ASN A 251 18.16 -3.59 35.91
N GLY A 252 18.09 -4.03 37.19
CA GLY A 252 18.92 -3.52 38.24
C GLY A 252 20.41 -3.75 37.96
N PHE A 253 20.79 -4.95 37.50
CA PHE A 253 22.16 -5.24 37.10
C PHE A 253 22.61 -4.38 35.90
N ILE A 254 21.73 -4.24 34.86
CA ILE A 254 22.03 -3.41 33.68
C ILE A 254 22.26 -1.96 34.07
N GLN A 255 21.44 -1.40 34.97
CA GLN A 255 21.60 -0.01 35.42
C GLN A 255 22.89 0.19 36.19
N GLN A 256 23.24 -0.76 37.07
CA GLN A 256 24.51 -0.72 37.80
C GLN A 256 25.69 -0.80 36.84
N LEU A 257 25.67 -1.72 35.86
CA LEU A 257 26.70 -1.87 34.85
C LEU A 257 26.86 -0.58 34.03
N LEU A 258 25.76 0.03 33.60
CA LEU A 258 25.79 1.27 32.83
C LEU A 258 26.35 2.45 33.63
N HIS A 259 26.02 2.55 34.91
CA HIS A 259 26.57 3.58 35.80
C HIS A 259 28.09 3.50 35.88
N ASP A 260 28.66 2.29 35.88
CA ASP A 260 30.10 2.06 35.97
C ASP A 260 30.83 2.30 34.65
N VAL A 261 30.17 2.03 33.53
CA VAL A 261 30.79 1.95 32.16
C VAL A 261 30.52 3.18 31.29
N VAL A 262 29.39 3.86 31.47
CA VAL A 262 28.98 4.97 30.63
C VAL A 262 29.22 6.30 31.34
N HIS A 263 30.03 7.16 30.74
CA HIS A 263 30.33 8.49 31.24
C HIS A 263 29.78 9.56 30.31
N GLU A 264 28.83 10.36 30.77
CA GLU A 264 28.25 11.47 30.04
C GLU A 264 28.93 12.77 30.43
N ALA A 265 29.55 13.47 29.45
CA ALA A 265 30.28 14.72 29.72
C ALA A 265 29.36 15.87 30.18
N THR A 266 28.09 15.85 29.80
CA THR A 266 27.08 16.87 30.17
C THR A 266 25.70 16.22 30.26
N PRO A 267 25.30 15.69 31.48
CA PRO A 267 24.04 14.97 31.63
C PRO A 267 22.75 15.80 31.38
N ASP A 268 22.84 17.16 31.48
CA ASP A 268 21.67 18.05 31.38
C ASP A 268 21.51 18.75 30.01
N LYS A 269 22.28 18.43 28.98
CA LYS A 269 22.20 19.12 27.72
C LYS A 269 21.17 18.44 26.81
N GLU A 270 19.99 19.05 26.69
CA GLU A 270 18.96 18.58 25.73
C GLU A 270 19.53 18.37 24.33
N THR A 271 19.34 17.18 23.79
CA THR A 271 19.76 16.85 22.43
C THR A 271 18.98 17.67 21.39
N ARG A 272 19.53 17.82 20.19
CA ARG A 272 18.82 18.50 19.08
C ARG A 272 17.49 17.80 18.77
N THR A 273 17.45 16.47 18.87
CA THR A 273 16.25 15.66 18.67
C THR A 273 15.18 16.00 19.70
N GLU A 274 15.51 16.10 20.98
CA GLU A 274 14.56 16.44 22.06
C GLU A 274 13.99 17.84 21.89
N LYS A 275 14.82 18.81 21.47
CA LYS A 275 14.35 20.18 21.16
C LYS A 275 13.32 20.20 20.04
N ILE A 276 13.56 19.43 18.96
CA ILE A 276 12.60 19.31 17.84
C ILE A 276 11.35 18.59 18.30
N ASP A 277 11.50 17.48 19.04
CA ASP A 277 10.38 16.67 19.51
C ASP A 277 9.47 17.43 20.49
N ARG A 278 10.01 18.35 21.30
CA ARG A 278 9.21 19.25 22.15
C ARG A 278 8.16 20.04 21.34
N TRP A 279 8.49 20.44 20.10
CA TRP A 279 7.57 21.15 19.22
C TRP A 279 6.71 20.17 18.41
N VAL A 280 7.31 19.18 17.77
CA VAL A 280 6.65 18.24 16.87
C VAL A 280 5.67 17.32 17.57
N LEU A 281 5.95 16.91 18.82
CA LEU A 281 5.08 16.04 19.61
C LEU A 281 4.15 16.82 20.57
N ASN A 282 4.19 18.14 20.54
CA ASN A 282 3.30 18.96 21.36
C ASN A 282 1.83 18.70 21.01
N ARG A 283 0.98 18.48 22.02
CA ARG A 283 -0.43 18.10 21.86
C ARG A 283 -1.22 18.98 20.88
N TYR A 284 -0.90 20.27 20.81
CA TYR A 284 -1.63 21.23 19.96
C TYR A 284 -0.92 21.46 18.62
N ILE A 285 0.41 21.42 18.59
CA ILE A 285 1.21 21.69 17.40
C ILE A 285 1.30 20.45 16.51
N ALA A 286 1.37 19.25 17.11
CA ALA A 286 1.52 17.99 16.37
C ALA A 286 0.47 17.75 15.27
N PRO A 287 -0.84 17.99 15.49
CA PRO A 287 -1.83 17.87 14.43
C PRO A 287 -1.59 18.87 13.28
N CYS A 288 -1.17 20.10 13.59
CA CYS A 288 -0.89 21.13 12.59
C CYS A 288 0.33 20.77 11.73
N VAL A 289 1.41 20.27 12.36
CA VAL A 289 2.60 19.82 11.65
C VAL A 289 2.29 18.61 10.77
N LEU A 290 1.49 17.67 11.27
CA LEU A 290 1.02 16.52 10.51
C LEU A 290 0.22 16.95 9.28
N LEU A 291 -0.76 17.82 9.44
CA LEU A 291 -1.58 18.35 8.34
C LEU A 291 -0.71 19.11 7.32
N ALA A 292 0.22 19.92 7.79
CA ALA A 292 1.15 20.66 6.92
C ALA A 292 2.05 19.68 6.12
N THR A 293 2.56 18.62 6.76
CA THR A 293 3.37 17.60 6.09
C THR A 293 2.57 16.87 5.02
N VAL A 294 1.36 16.46 5.35
CA VAL A 294 0.48 15.77 4.40
C VAL A 294 0.08 16.69 3.25
N PHE A 295 -0.24 17.96 3.55
CA PHE A 295 -0.52 18.96 2.52
C PHE A 295 0.68 19.18 1.60
N LEU A 296 1.90 19.23 2.14
CA LEU A 296 3.13 19.35 1.36
C LEU A 296 3.33 18.15 0.43
N ILE A 297 3.13 16.91 0.96
CA ILE A 297 3.20 15.69 0.15
C ILE A 297 2.18 15.75 -0.99
N TYR A 298 0.94 16.13 -0.68
CA TYR A 298 -0.12 16.28 -1.69
C TYR A 298 0.27 17.31 -2.75
N GLN A 299 0.69 18.49 -2.35
CA GLN A 299 1.01 19.58 -3.26
C GLN A 299 2.18 19.20 -4.19
N LEU A 300 3.26 18.63 -3.65
CA LEU A 300 4.44 18.26 -4.42
C LEU A 300 4.21 17.03 -5.31
N SER A 301 3.55 15.98 -4.79
CA SER A 301 3.42 14.73 -5.55
C SER A 301 2.27 14.76 -6.55
N ILE A 302 1.13 15.36 -6.18
CA ILE A 302 -0.07 15.34 -7.02
C ILE A 302 -0.16 16.59 -7.88
N VAL A 303 -0.17 17.79 -7.29
CA VAL A 303 -0.35 19.00 -8.08
C VAL A 303 0.82 19.20 -9.04
N TYR A 304 2.05 19.29 -8.52
CA TYR A 304 3.23 19.44 -9.39
C TYR A 304 3.56 18.16 -10.17
N GLY A 305 3.34 16.99 -9.58
CA GLY A 305 3.50 15.73 -10.28
C GLY A 305 2.57 15.62 -11.49
N TYR A 306 1.32 16.08 -11.37
CA TYR A 306 0.36 16.11 -12.47
C TYR A 306 0.78 17.12 -13.56
N GLU A 307 1.27 18.31 -13.17
CA GLU A 307 1.83 19.25 -14.14
C GLU A 307 2.99 18.62 -14.93
N LEU A 308 3.83 17.85 -14.26
CA LEU A 308 4.95 17.16 -14.91
C LEU A 308 4.47 16.10 -15.92
N THR A 309 3.30 15.48 -15.70
CA THR A 309 2.72 14.56 -16.68
C THR A 309 2.37 15.22 -18.01
N ASN A 310 2.05 16.51 -18.02
CA ASN A 310 1.80 17.26 -19.24
C ASN A 310 3.05 17.37 -20.15
N TYR A 311 4.24 17.32 -19.56
CA TYR A 311 5.50 17.30 -20.32
C TYR A 311 5.84 15.90 -20.84
N THR A 312 5.43 14.83 -20.15
CA THR A 312 5.68 13.44 -20.58
C THR A 312 4.65 12.96 -21.59
N TRP A 313 3.41 13.45 -21.52
CA TRP A 313 2.32 13.05 -22.39
C TRP A 313 2.61 13.17 -23.89
N PRO A 314 3.20 14.26 -24.42
CA PRO A 314 3.51 14.37 -25.84
C PRO A 314 4.42 13.26 -26.36
N TYR A 315 5.40 12.82 -25.54
CA TYR A 315 6.32 11.71 -25.89
C TYR A 315 5.58 10.37 -25.94
N LEU A 316 4.68 10.14 -25.00
CA LEU A 316 3.84 8.92 -24.95
C LEU A 316 2.86 8.92 -26.14
N ALA A 317 2.30 10.05 -26.49
CA ALA A 317 1.44 10.20 -27.67
C ALA A 317 2.22 9.96 -28.97
N ALA A 318 3.44 10.49 -29.09
CA ALA A 318 4.30 10.25 -30.24
C ALA A 318 4.69 8.78 -30.36
N ALA A 319 5.03 8.11 -29.26
CA ALA A 319 5.30 6.67 -29.23
C ALA A 319 4.08 5.85 -29.67
N ARG A 320 2.87 6.24 -29.26
CA ARG A 320 1.62 5.63 -29.71
C ARG A 320 1.43 5.78 -31.24
N GLU A 321 1.65 6.99 -31.77
CA GLU A 321 1.53 7.23 -33.20
C GLU A 321 2.57 6.46 -34.00
N PHE A 322 3.79 6.37 -33.50
CA PHE A 322 4.86 5.57 -34.11
C PHE A 322 4.44 4.09 -34.20
N ILE A 323 3.95 3.50 -33.09
CA ILE A 323 3.46 2.12 -33.09
C ILE A 323 2.24 1.95 -34.00
N ALA A 324 1.33 2.94 -34.04
CA ALA A 324 0.17 2.92 -34.91
C ALA A 324 0.53 2.88 -36.41
N GLY A 325 1.73 3.38 -36.75
CA GLY A 325 2.26 3.33 -38.12
C GLY A 325 2.64 1.92 -38.60
N PHE A 326 3.00 1.01 -37.70
CA PHE A 326 3.30 -0.39 -38.00
C PHE A 326 2.05 -1.29 -38.06
N LEU A 327 0.91 -0.79 -37.58
CA LEU A 327 -0.33 -1.55 -37.56
C LEU A 327 -1.13 -1.34 -38.85
N PRO A 328 -1.94 -2.32 -39.29
CA PRO A 328 -2.77 -2.19 -40.50
C PRO A 328 -3.58 -0.89 -40.48
N ALA A 329 -3.82 -0.29 -41.64
CA ALA A 329 -4.55 0.96 -41.78
C ALA A 329 -5.98 0.85 -41.21
N ALA A 330 -6.49 1.96 -40.64
CA ALA A 330 -7.88 2.02 -40.18
C ALA A 330 -8.86 1.95 -41.33
N GLY A 331 -9.84 1.05 -41.27
CA GLY A 331 -10.91 0.91 -42.28
C GLY A 331 -11.94 2.02 -42.25
N PHE A 332 -12.90 2.01 -43.18
CA PHE A 332 -13.97 3.00 -43.18
C PHE A 332 -14.94 2.80 -42.01
N LEU A 333 -15.42 1.57 -41.77
CA LEU A 333 -16.32 1.21 -40.69
C LEU A 333 -15.61 0.41 -39.60
N HIS A 334 -14.89 -0.63 -39.98
CA HIS A 334 -14.23 -1.56 -39.10
C HIS A 334 -12.73 -1.31 -39.10
N ASP A 335 -12.13 -1.25 -37.92
CA ASP A 335 -10.70 -1.32 -37.80
C ASP A 335 -10.29 -2.80 -37.63
N PRO A 336 -9.18 -3.24 -38.25
CA PRO A 336 -8.66 -4.59 -38.04
C PRO A 336 -8.48 -4.89 -36.55
N TYR A 337 -8.84 -6.12 -36.13
CA TYR A 337 -8.71 -6.53 -34.71
C TYR A 337 -7.28 -6.35 -34.16
N VAL A 338 -6.29 -6.66 -34.98
CA VAL A 338 -4.87 -6.48 -34.63
C VAL A 338 -4.55 -5.02 -34.28
N ARG A 339 -5.08 -4.07 -35.08
CA ARG A 339 -4.91 -2.63 -34.80
C ARG A 339 -5.63 -2.22 -33.54
N SER A 340 -6.88 -2.63 -33.38
CA SER A 340 -7.70 -2.27 -32.23
C SER A 340 -7.09 -2.81 -30.93
N MET A 341 -6.65 -4.06 -30.90
CA MET A 341 -6.01 -4.70 -29.76
C MET A 341 -4.62 -4.10 -29.48
N GLY A 342 -3.81 -3.91 -30.54
CA GLY A 342 -2.47 -3.33 -30.38
C GLY A 342 -2.52 -1.92 -29.79
N LEU A 343 -3.39 -1.05 -30.33
CA LEU A 343 -3.57 0.29 -29.78
C LEU A 343 -4.13 0.28 -28.35
N TRP A 344 -5.05 -0.65 -28.04
CA TRP A 344 -5.59 -0.79 -26.69
C TRP A 344 -4.52 -1.14 -25.66
N ILE A 345 -3.59 -2.05 -26.01
CA ILE A 345 -2.45 -2.41 -25.14
C ILE A 345 -1.52 -1.21 -24.96
N VAL A 346 -1.21 -0.50 -26.04
CA VAL A 346 -0.35 0.71 -25.98
C VAL A 346 -1.00 1.80 -25.14
N ASP A 347 -2.29 2.05 -25.31
CA ASP A 347 -3.02 3.05 -24.53
C ASP A 347 -3.06 2.69 -23.04
N SER A 348 -3.20 1.41 -22.71
CA SER A 348 -3.14 0.92 -21.33
C SER A 348 -1.74 1.08 -20.72
N ALA A 349 -0.69 0.81 -21.48
CA ALA A 349 0.69 1.02 -21.06
C ALA A 349 1.01 2.52 -20.88
N ASN A 350 0.57 3.36 -21.81
CA ASN A 350 0.74 4.81 -21.76
C ASN A 350 0.04 5.42 -20.53
N THR A 351 -1.16 4.96 -20.21
CA THR A 351 -1.88 5.38 -19.00
C THR A 351 -1.08 5.09 -17.74
N LEU A 352 -0.49 3.89 -17.65
CA LEU A 352 0.36 3.53 -16.51
C LEU A 352 1.64 4.39 -16.44
N LEU A 353 2.31 4.58 -17.57
CA LEU A 353 3.56 5.34 -17.66
C LEU A 353 3.35 6.84 -17.36
N ASN A 354 2.18 7.36 -17.68
CA ASN A 354 1.83 8.75 -17.38
C ASN A 354 1.81 9.06 -15.88
N TYR A 355 1.57 8.07 -15.02
CA TYR A 355 1.60 8.24 -13.56
C TYR A 355 3.01 8.12 -12.95
N VAL A 356 4.02 7.70 -13.71
CA VAL A 356 5.39 7.50 -13.21
C VAL A 356 5.98 8.73 -12.55
N PRO A 357 5.88 9.97 -13.10
CA PRO A 357 6.39 11.17 -12.44
C PRO A 357 5.77 11.39 -11.06
N ILE A 358 4.46 11.18 -10.92
CA ILE A 358 3.74 11.35 -9.66
C ILE A 358 4.27 10.36 -8.62
N PHE A 359 4.41 9.07 -8.99
CA PHE A 359 4.92 8.04 -8.07
C PHE A 359 6.39 8.24 -7.72
N LEU A 360 7.21 8.73 -8.65
CA LEU A 360 8.62 9.02 -8.38
C LEU A 360 8.77 10.08 -7.29
N ILE A 361 8.02 11.18 -7.40
CA ILE A 361 8.01 12.25 -6.41
C ILE A 361 7.45 11.73 -5.08
N LEU A 362 6.33 11.02 -5.10
CA LEU A 362 5.70 10.47 -3.90
C LEU A 362 6.63 9.53 -3.14
N PHE A 363 7.25 8.56 -3.83
CA PHE A 363 8.19 7.63 -3.19
C PHE A 363 9.47 8.32 -2.71
N GLY A 364 9.91 9.37 -3.41
CA GLY A 364 11.03 10.19 -2.97
C GLY A 364 10.72 10.94 -1.67
N LEU A 365 9.57 11.58 -1.56
CA LEU A 365 9.13 12.27 -0.34
C LEU A 365 8.97 11.30 0.83
N ILE A 366 8.39 10.12 0.57
CA ILE A 366 8.26 9.09 1.60
C ILE A 366 9.62 8.58 2.07
N ALA A 367 10.55 8.31 1.13
CA ALA A 367 11.91 7.91 1.49
C ALA A 367 12.62 8.98 2.33
N ALA A 368 12.41 10.27 2.01
CA ALA A 368 12.93 11.37 2.80
C ALA A 368 12.33 11.42 4.22
N LEU A 369 11.03 11.18 4.37
CA LEU A 369 10.36 11.13 5.67
C LEU A 369 10.80 9.91 6.50
N GLU A 370 11.00 8.75 5.86
CA GLU A 370 11.54 7.55 6.51
C GLU A 370 12.96 7.79 7.00
N ASP A 371 13.85 8.31 6.15
CA ASP A 371 15.25 8.55 6.48
C ASP A 371 15.41 9.65 7.53
N SER A 372 14.53 10.65 7.54
CA SER A 372 14.56 11.72 8.55
C SER A 372 14.17 11.25 9.96
N GLY A 373 13.50 10.08 10.11
CA GLY A 373 12.94 9.60 11.36
C GLY A 373 11.59 10.23 11.74
N TYR A 374 11.03 11.12 10.90
CA TYR A 374 9.74 11.76 11.18
C TYR A 374 8.56 10.79 11.07
N MET A 375 8.69 9.71 10.26
CA MET A 375 7.62 8.68 10.15
C MET A 375 7.25 8.05 11.50
N ALA A 376 8.22 7.80 12.37
CA ALA A 376 7.95 7.28 13.71
C ALA A 376 7.12 8.26 14.55
N ARG A 377 7.36 9.57 14.41
CA ARG A 377 6.58 10.61 15.10
C ARG A 377 5.15 10.69 14.57
N ILE A 378 4.96 10.62 13.27
CA ILE A 378 3.61 10.54 12.66
C ILE A 378 2.86 9.34 13.22
N ALA A 379 3.49 8.17 13.23
CA ALA A 379 2.89 6.95 13.76
C ALA A 379 2.52 7.12 15.25
N PHE A 380 3.38 7.72 16.05
CA PHE A 380 3.13 8.00 17.47
C PHE A 380 1.96 8.98 17.69
N ILE A 381 1.89 10.07 16.91
CA ILE A 381 0.82 11.09 17.02
C ILE A 381 -0.55 10.46 16.70
N VAL A 382 -0.62 9.62 15.67
CA VAL A 382 -1.88 9.06 15.16
C VAL A 382 -2.26 7.78 15.90
N ASP A 383 -1.32 7.10 16.58
CA ASP A 383 -1.53 5.80 17.24
C ASP A 383 -2.71 5.83 18.21
N LYS A 384 -2.81 6.86 19.05
CA LYS A 384 -3.92 7.01 20.01
C LYS A 384 -5.30 7.03 19.36
N ILE A 385 -5.39 7.56 18.13
CA ILE A 385 -6.64 7.61 17.36
C ILE A 385 -6.88 6.24 16.74
N LEU A 386 -5.89 5.69 16.03
CA LEU A 386 -6.01 4.42 15.32
C LEU A 386 -6.28 3.25 16.27
N HIS A 387 -5.66 3.25 17.44
CA HIS A 387 -5.84 2.20 18.45
C HIS A 387 -7.30 2.06 18.91
N LYS A 388 -8.07 3.17 19.02
CA LYS A 388 -9.51 3.12 19.30
C LYS A 388 -10.30 2.33 18.26
N PHE A 389 -9.82 2.30 17.01
CA PHE A 389 -10.45 1.57 15.91
C PHE A 389 -9.83 0.18 15.66
N GLY A 390 -8.91 -0.26 16.52
CA GLY A 390 -8.26 -1.57 16.42
C GLY A 390 -7.16 -1.64 15.36
N LEU A 391 -6.67 -0.48 14.93
CA LEU A 391 -5.48 -0.33 14.08
C LEU A 391 -4.30 0.09 14.95
N HIS A 392 -3.11 0.05 14.39
CA HIS A 392 -1.86 0.40 15.05
C HIS A 392 -1.27 1.68 14.45
N GLY A 393 -0.46 2.44 15.21
CA GLY A 393 0.22 3.64 14.69
C GLY A 393 1.02 3.39 13.42
N GLN A 394 1.62 2.22 13.27
CA GLN A 394 2.31 1.83 12.03
C GLN A 394 1.39 1.67 10.82
N SER A 395 0.07 1.53 11.02
CA SER A 395 -0.92 1.54 9.93
C SER A 395 -1.02 2.90 9.24
N THR A 396 -0.52 3.96 9.87
CA THR A 396 -0.57 5.34 9.35
C THR A 396 0.11 5.45 8.00
N LEU A 397 1.31 4.87 7.84
CA LEU A 397 2.05 4.91 6.58
C LEU A 397 1.29 4.21 5.42
N PRO A 398 0.84 2.95 5.56
CA PRO A 398 -0.01 2.31 4.57
C PRO A 398 -1.26 3.12 4.21
N LEU A 399 -1.93 3.72 5.19
CA LEU A 399 -3.14 4.51 4.96
C LEU A 399 -2.86 5.82 4.21
N ILE A 400 -1.79 6.55 4.56
CA ILE A 400 -1.36 7.77 3.85
C ILE A 400 -1.02 7.43 2.40
N LEU A 401 -0.23 6.37 2.17
CA LEU A 401 0.13 5.90 0.82
C LEU A 401 -1.08 5.51 -0.02
N SER A 402 -2.13 5.02 0.63
CA SER A 402 -3.35 4.54 -0.04
C SER A 402 -4.31 5.67 -0.41
N GLY A 403 -4.14 6.88 0.13
CA GLY A 403 -4.91 8.05 -0.27
C GLY A 403 -5.85 8.64 0.79
N VAL A 404 -5.42 8.76 2.03
CA VAL A 404 -6.18 9.46 3.08
C VAL A 404 -6.62 10.87 2.64
N PHE A 405 -5.83 11.53 1.79
CA PHE A 405 -6.11 12.88 1.28
C PHE A 405 -6.30 12.92 -0.25
N ALA A 406 -6.96 11.91 -0.82
CA ALA A 406 -7.34 11.85 -2.24
C ALA A 406 -6.17 11.88 -3.24
N GLY A 407 -5.08 11.15 -2.98
CA GLY A 407 -3.93 11.19 -3.89
C GLY A 407 -2.98 10.01 -3.80
N GLY A 408 -3.38 8.91 -3.18
CA GLY A 408 -2.55 7.73 -3.04
C GLY A 408 -2.91 6.60 -4.02
N CYS A 409 -2.21 5.47 -3.84
CA CYS A 409 -2.52 4.22 -4.51
C CYS A 409 -2.55 3.07 -3.49
N ALA A 410 -3.58 2.23 -3.55
CA ALA A 410 -3.74 1.12 -2.62
C ALA A 410 -2.62 0.07 -2.75
N VAL A 411 -2.02 -0.11 -3.92
CA VAL A 411 -0.95 -1.08 -4.15
C VAL A 411 0.29 -0.81 -3.28
N PRO A 412 0.93 0.39 -3.35
CA PRO A 412 2.05 0.69 -2.45
C PRO A 412 1.62 0.73 -0.98
N GLY A 413 0.39 1.13 -0.67
CA GLY A 413 -0.14 1.08 0.68
C GLY A 413 -0.14 -0.34 1.26
N ILE A 414 -0.64 -1.32 0.49
CA ILE A 414 -0.62 -2.73 0.90
C ILE A 414 0.82 -3.27 1.00
N MET A 415 1.71 -2.87 0.09
CA MET A 415 3.12 -3.28 0.16
C MET A 415 3.80 -2.77 1.45
N ALA A 416 3.47 -1.56 1.88
CA ALA A 416 4.01 -0.97 3.10
C ALA A 416 3.55 -1.69 4.39
N THR A 417 2.45 -2.45 4.35
CA THR A 417 1.97 -3.22 5.52
C THR A 417 2.93 -4.32 5.98
N LYS A 418 3.92 -4.69 5.15
CA LYS A 418 5.00 -5.61 5.57
C LYS A 418 5.74 -5.14 6.82
N GLY A 419 5.84 -3.83 7.03
CA GLY A 419 6.48 -3.23 8.19
C GLY A 419 5.67 -3.32 9.49
N ILE A 420 4.42 -3.84 9.44
CA ILE A 420 3.59 -4.00 10.64
C ILE A 420 3.84 -5.39 11.24
N PRO A 421 4.46 -5.50 12.44
CA PRO A 421 4.81 -6.77 13.04
C PRO A 421 3.58 -7.53 13.55
N ASP A 422 2.60 -6.83 14.11
CA ASP A 422 1.35 -7.45 14.58
C ASP A 422 0.50 -7.95 13.41
N HIS A 423 0.28 -9.27 13.36
CA HIS A 423 -0.47 -9.93 12.30
C HIS A 423 -1.91 -9.44 12.20
N ARG A 424 -2.57 -9.19 13.34
CA ARG A 424 -3.94 -8.68 13.42
C ARG A 424 -4.05 -7.27 12.85
N ALA A 425 -3.20 -6.36 13.32
CA ALA A 425 -3.16 -4.98 12.84
C ALA A 425 -2.78 -4.92 11.35
N ARG A 426 -1.85 -5.78 10.91
CA ARG A 426 -1.48 -5.90 9.51
C ARG A 426 -2.66 -6.33 8.63
N LEU A 427 -3.39 -7.38 8.99
CA LEU A 427 -4.57 -7.82 8.25
C LEU A 427 -5.69 -6.78 8.28
N ALA A 428 -5.95 -6.17 9.43
CA ALA A 428 -6.93 -5.09 9.56
C ALA A 428 -6.59 -3.93 8.62
N THR A 429 -5.30 -3.53 8.57
CA THR A 429 -4.82 -2.47 7.67
C THR A 429 -4.97 -2.86 6.19
N ILE A 430 -4.56 -4.08 5.81
CA ILE A 430 -4.69 -4.59 4.43
C ILE A 430 -6.15 -4.54 3.96
N LEU A 431 -7.10 -4.96 4.81
CA LEU A 431 -8.52 -4.99 4.49
C LEU A 431 -9.18 -3.60 4.53
N THR A 432 -8.57 -2.63 5.20
CA THR A 432 -9.08 -1.25 5.31
C THR A 432 -8.59 -0.35 4.18
N VAL A 433 -7.38 -0.58 3.68
CA VAL A 433 -6.77 0.16 2.56
C VAL A 433 -7.68 0.30 1.33
N PRO A 434 -8.47 -0.71 0.91
CA PRO A 434 -9.40 -0.61 -0.21
C PRO A 434 -10.41 0.54 -0.14
N PHE A 435 -10.79 0.96 1.06
CA PHE A 435 -11.75 2.04 1.28
C PHE A 435 -11.16 3.43 1.07
N MET A 436 -9.82 3.56 1.01
CA MET A 436 -9.16 4.85 0.79
C MET A 436 -9.37 5.40 -0.63
N ASN A 437 -9.34 6.72 -0.76
CA ASN A 437 -9.45 7.40 -2.04
C ASN A 437 -8.14 7.33 -2.81
N CYS A 438 -8.06 6.48 -3.83
CA CYS A 438 -6.92 6.49 -4.74
C CYS A 438 -7.09 7.55 -5.84
N LEU A 439 -5.95 8.00 -6.38
CA LEU A 439 -5.90 9.00 -7.45
C LEU A 439 -6.80 8.65 -8.66
N ALA A 440 -6.89 7.38 -9.01
CA ALA A 440 -7.69 6.89 -10.13
C ALA A 440 -9.22 7.03 -9.95
N LYS A 441 -9.71 7.25 -8.72
CA LYS A 441 -11.14 7.55 -8.46
C LYS A 441 -11.50 9.01 -8.74
N VAL A 442 -10.53 9.93 -8.64
CA VAL A 442 -10.76 11.38 -8.70
C VAL A 442 -11.41 11.84 -10.02
N PRO A 443 -10.99 11.36 -11.20
CA PRO A 443 -11.61 11.79 -12.48
C PRO A 443 -13.11 11.53 -12.53
N LEU A 444 -13.57 10.37 -12.05
CA LEU A 444 -15.01 10.07 -12.01
C LEU A 444 -15.77 10.97 -11.04
N TYR A 445 -15.20 11.22 -9.84
CA TYR A 445 -15.82 12.14 -8.88
C TYR A 445 -15.93 13.54 -9.46
N THR A 446 -14.84 14.03 -10.05
CA THR A 446 -14.82 15.37 -10.67
C THR A 446 -15.86 15.48 -11.79
N LEU A 447 -15.95 14.44 -12.64
CA LEU A 447 -16.93 14.37 -13.71
C LEU A 447 -18.37 14.49 -13.14
N LEU A 448 -18.75 13.58 -12.24
CA LEU A 448 -20.12 13.53 -11.70
C LEU A 448 -20.47 14.79 -10.90
N VAL A 449 -19.52 15.27 -10.06
CA VAL A 449 -19.73 16.50 -9.29
C VAL A 449 -19.84 17.74 -10.20
N SER A 450 -19.09 17.79 -11.30
CA SER A 450 -19.18 18.89 -12.26
C SER A 450 -20.49 18.90 -13.06
N ILE A 451 -21.12 17.74 -13.26
CA ILE A 451 -22.40 17.60 -13.96
C ILE A 451 -23.59 17.96 -13.06
N PHE A 452 -23.62 17.37 -11.86
CA PHE A 452 -24.83 17.37 -11.02
C PHE A 452 -24.77 18.41 -9.88
N PHE A 453 -23.55 18.83 -9.46
CA PHE A 453 -23.36 19.69 -8.27
C PHE A 453 -22.49 20.92 -8.56
N VAL A 454 -22.80 21.63 -9.65
CA VAL A 454 -21.98 22.76 -10.15
C VAL A 454 -21.73 23.85 -9.10
N GLU A 455 -22.74 24.21 -8.30
CA GLU A 455 -22.64 25.25 -7.28
C GLU A 455 -21.94 24.79 -6.00
N HIS A 456 -21.89 23.46 -5.73
CA HIS A 456 -21.42 22.90 -4.47
C HIS A 456 -20.22 21.95 -4.66
N LYS A 457 -19.43 22.15 -5.71
CA LYS A 457 -18.30 21.27 -6.07
C LYS A 457 -17.33 21.01 -4.91
N ALA A 458 -16.89 22.08 -4.25
CA ALA A 458 -15.93 21.98 -3.16
C ALA A 458 -16.50 21.19 -1.95
N LEU A 459 -17.76 21.41 -1.61
CA LEU A 459 -18.43 20.74 -0.51
C LEU A 459 -18.60 19.25 -0.78
N MET A 460 -19.03 18.87 -1.99
CA MET A 460 -19.19 17.48 -2.40
C MET A 460 -17.84 16.74 -2.39
N MET A 461 -16.79 17.36 -2.92
CA MET A 461 -15.44 16.77 -2.89
C MET A 461 -14.94 16.60 -1.46
N PHE A 462 -15.21 17.54 -0.56
CA PHE A 462 -14.88 17.42 0.86
C PHE A 462 -15.65 16.26 1.52
N TYR A 463 -16.94 16.11 1.26
CA TYR A 463 -17.72 14.98 1.78
C TYR A 463 -17.17 13.64 1.27
N ILE A 464 -16.86 13.51 -0.01
CA ILE A 464 -16.30 12.29 -0.60
C ILE A 464 -14.94 11.94 0.03
N ALA A 465 -14.08 12.94 0.22
CA ALA A 465 -12.75 12.72 0.79
C ALA A 465 -12.81 12.23 2.24
N THR A 466 -13.71 12.82 3.04
CA THR A 466 -13.79 12.52 4.46
C THR A 466 -14.63 11.27 4.77
N ILE A 467 -15.71 11.00 4.02
CA ILE A 467 -16.58 9.84 4.26
C ILE A 467 -15.83 8.51 4.05
N THR A 468 -14.86 8.47 3.13
CA THR A 468 -14.05 7.28 2.90
C THR A 468 -13.10 6.98 4.06
N ILE A 469 -12.56 8.02 4.70
CA ILE A 469 -11.73 7.86 5.92
C ILE A 469 -12.60 7.34 7.07
N ILE A 470 -13.79 7.91 7.25
CA ILE A 470 -14.76 7.49 8.27
C ILE A 470 -15.15 6.02 8.05
N ALA A 471 -15.52 5.66 6.81
CA ALA A 471 -15.87 4.29 6.45
C ALA A 471 -14.73 3.31 6.73
N ALA A 472 -13.48 3.68 6.38
CA ALA A 472 -12.31 2.87 6.64
C ALA A 472 -12.09 2.59 8.14
N LEU A 473 -12.23 3.62 8.99
CA LEU A 473 -12.10 3.47 10.44
C LEU A 473 -13.23 2.61 11.04
N LEU A 474 -14.47 2.81 10.59
CA LEU A 474 -15.61 2.02 11.03
C LEU A 474 -15.47 0.54 10.63
N VAL A 475 -15.04 0.29 9.39
CA VAL A 475 -14.77 -1.07 8.89
C VAL A 475 -13.60 -1.71 9.64
N ALA A 476 -12.53 -0.97 9.94
CA ALA A 476 -11.43 -1.47 10.76
C ALA A 476 -11.93 -1.97 12.12
N LYS A 477 -12.77 -1.17 12.80
CA LYS A 477 -13.36 -1.56 14.10
C LYS A 477 -14.29 -2.77 13.97
N LEU A 478 -15.08 -2.83 12.89
CA LEU A 478 -15.95 -3.97 12.62
C LEU A 478 -15.13 -5.24 12.43
N LEU A 479 -14.10 -5.21 11.58
CA LEU A 479 -13.23 -6.35 11.29
C LEU A 479 -12.49 -6.84 12.55
N THR A 480 -11.98 -5.93 13.36
CA THR A 480 -11.24 -6.28 14.58
C THR A 480 -12.15 -6.84 15.68
N LYS A 481 -13.45 -6.48 15.70
CA LYS A 481 -14.43 -7.04 16.64
C LYS A 481 -15.06 -8.36 16.18
N THR A 482 -15.08 -8.62 14.88
CA THR A 482 -15.76 -9.79 14.30
C THR A 482 -14.79 -10.83 13.77
N VAL A 483 -14.21 -10.57 12.60
CA VAL A 483 -13.41 -11.55 11.84
C VAL A 483 -12.03 -11.80 12.47
N LEU A 484 -11.43 -10.78 13.09
CA LEU A 484 -10.12 -10.84 13.72
C LEU A 484 -10.18 -10.96 15.26
N LYS A 485 -11.30 -11.42 15.79
CA LYS A 485 -11.50 -11.66 17.23
C LYS A 485 -10.69 -12.90 17.67
N GLY A 486 -9.97 -12.80 18.79
CA GLY A 486 -9.26 -13.96 19.40
C GLY A 486 -7.76 -14.03 19.12
N THR A 487 -7.18 -13.12 18.34
CA THR A 487 -5.73 -12.93 18.25
C THR A 487 -5.29 -11.87 19.26
N GLU A 488 -4.38 -12.22 20.17
CA GLU A 488 -3.82 -11.25 21.11
C GLU A 488 -2.99 -10.22 20.37
N THR A 489 -3.10 -8.96 20.78
CA THR A 489 -2.26 -7.87 20.27
C THR A 489 -1.03 -7.77 21.17
N ALA A 490 0.14 -7.96 20.60
CA ALA A 490 1.39 -7.73 21.32
C ALA A 490 1.48 -6.25 21.76
N PRO A 491 1.92 -5.98 23.02
CA PRO A 491 2.18 -4.61 23.44
C PRO A 491 3.29 -4.02 22.57
N PHE A 492 3.01 -2.85 21.99
CA PHE A 492 3.95 -2.19 21.10
C PHE A 492 4.74 -1.10 21.80
N VAL A 493 6.04 -1.29 21.83
CA VAL A 493 6.99 -0.25 22.26
C VAL A 493 7.53 0.41 21.01
N MET A 494 7.13 1.66 20.75
CA MET A 494 7.62 2.43 19.61
C MET A 494 8.86 3.22 20.00
N GLU A 495 9.97 2.94 19.35
CA GLU A 495 11.15 3.79 19.43
C GLU A 495 11.02 4.98 18.51
N LEU A 496 11.36 6.15 19.02
CA LEU A 496 11.51 7.35 18.23
C LEU A 496 12.98 7.47 17.82
N PRO A 497 13.35 7.04 16.59
CA PRO A 497 14.74 7.14 16.12
C PRO A 497 15.16 8.62 16.09
N ARG A 498 16.45 8.91 16.20
CA ARG A 498 16.98 10.26 16.10
C ARG A 498 16.72 10.85 14.74
N TYR A 499 16.59 12.17 14.66
CA TYR A 499 16.48 12.85 13.37
C TYR A 499 17.81 12.79 12.63
N HIS A 500 17.74 12.35 11.36
CA HIS A 500 18.85 12.33 10.44
C HIS A 500 18.51 13.13 9.18
N MET A 501 19.49 13.85 8.65
CA MET A 501 19.31 14.49 7.34
C MET A 501 19.32 13.42 6.25
N PRO A 502 18.24 13.28 5.44
CA PRO A 502 18.22 12.34 4.33
C PRO A 502 19.24 12.72 3.27
N THR A 503 20.00 11.75 2.76
CA THR A 503 20.93 12.01 1.65
C THR A 503 20.18 11.91 0.34
N LEU A 504 20.39 12.87 -0.57
CA LEU A 504 19.71 12.91 -1.86
C LEU A 504 19.91 11.61 -2.67
N ARG A 505 21.10 11.03 -2.59
CA ARG A 505 21.42 9.74 -3.25
C ARG A 505 20.56 8.59 -2.71
N SER A 506 20.41 8.48 -1.39
CA SER A 506 19.57 7.43 -0.76
C SER A 506 18.11 7.59 -1.17
N VAL A 507 17.58 8.82 -1.08
CA VAL A 507 16.20 9.15 -1.45
C VAL A 507 15.93 8.82 -2.92
N LEU A 508 16.80 9.26 -3.85
CA LEU A 508 16.62 9.02 -5.28
C LEU A 508 16.72 7.54 -5.64
N THR A 509 17.68 6.81 -5.07
CA THR A 509 17.83 5.37 -5.32
C THR A 509 16.58 4.60 -4.86
N ARG A 510 16.07 4.87 -3.66
CA ARG A 510 14.86 4.22 -3.15
C ARG A 510 13.61 4.61 -3.95
N ALA A 511 13.50 5.87 -4.37
CA ALA A 511 12.39 6.32 -5.21
C ALA A 511 12.38 5.57 -6.55
N LEU A 512 13.54 5.45 -7.21
CA LEU A 512 13.68 4.73 -8.47
C LEU A 512 13.41 3.23 -8.30
N GLU A 513 13.96 2.59 -7.27
CA GLU A 513 13.72 1.17 -6.99
C GLU A 513 12.25 0.86 -6.75
N ARG A 514 11.56 1.65 -5.91
CA ARG A 514 10.13 1.48 -5.62
C ARG A 514 9.28 1.73 -6.88
N THR A 515 9.60 2.74 -7.65
CA THR A 515 8.91 3.04 -8.93
C THR A 515 9.13 1.92 -9.94
N TRP A 516 10.34 1.37 -10.05
CA TRP A 516 10.63 0.23 -10.93
C TRP A 516 9.86 -1.03 -10.54
N VAL A 517 9.82 -1.33 -9.24
CA VAL A 517 9.02 -2.46 -8.71
C VAL A 517 7.53 -2.26 -9.03
N TYR A 518 7.02 -1.03 -8.91
CA TYR A 518 5.65 -0.70 -9.29
C TYR A 518 5.41 -0.97 -10.78
N ILE A 519 6.23 -0.41 -11.67
CA ILE A 519 6.10 -0.61 -13.12
C ILE A 519 6.13 -2.11 -13.47
N LYS A 520 7.10 -2.85 -12.94
CA LYS A 520 7.28 -4.26 -13.24
C LYS A 520 6.12 -5.12 -12.74
N LYS A 521 5.68 -4.95 -11.50
CA LYS A 521 4.63 -5.79 -10.90
C LYS A 521 3.22 -5.37 -11.32
N VAL A 522 2.94 -4.07 -11.32
CA VAL A 522 1.59 -3.57 -11.64
C VAL A 522 1.40 -3.50 -13.15
N GLY A 523 2.41 -3.10 -13.90
CA GLY A 523 2.33 -2.96 -15.35
C GLY A 523 2.00 -4.27 -16.06
N THR A 524 2.64 -5.37 -15.68
CA THR A 524 2.35 -6.70 -16.26
C THR A 524 0.91 -7.12 -16.00
N ILE A 525 0.39 -6.88 -14.79
CA ILE A 525 -0.98 -7.21 -14.41
C ILE A 525 -1.98 -6.34 -15.20
N VAL A 526 -1.74 -5.02 -15.26
CA VAL A 526 -2.63 -4.08 -15.94
C VAL A 526 -2.73 -4.41 -17.43
N ILE A 527 -1.62 -4.72 -18.09
CA ILE A 527 -1.61 -5.11 -19.50
C ILE A 527 -2.40 -6.41 -19.70
N ALA A 528 -2.14 -7.44 -18.90
CA ALA A 528 -2.85 -8.73 -19.02
C ALA A 528 -4.37 -8.55 -18.86
N VAL A 529 -4.78 -7.77 -17.86
CA VAL A 529 -6.19 -7.49 -17.58
C VAL A 529 -6.82 -6.63 -18.67
N SER A 530 -6.08 -5.66 -19.22
CA SER A 530 -6.60 -4.82 -20.31
C SER A 530 -6.95 -5.64 -21.55
N VAL A 531 -6.16 -6.69 -21.84
CA VAL A 531 -6.46 -7.64 -22.93
C VAL A 531 -7.77 -8.40 -22.64
N VAL A 532 -7.95 -8.89 -21.40
CA VAL A 532 -9.19 -9.59 -21.02
C VAL A 532 -10.41 -8.68 -21.16
N ILE A 533 -10.30 -7.42 -20.71
CA ILE A 533 -11.39 -6.44 -20.85
C ILE A 533 -11.67 -6.13 -22.30
N PHE A 534 -10.63 -5.95 -23.12
CA PHE A 534 -10.81 -5.76 -24.55
C PHE A 534 -11.65 -6.90 -25.14
N CYS A 535 -11.35 -8.15 -24.81
CA CYS A 535 -12.13 -9.29 -25.26
C CYS A 535 -13.58 -9.23 -24.77
N LEU A 536 -13.80 -8.94 -23.48
CA LEU A 536 -15.14 -8.84 -22.91
C LEU A 536 -16.00 -7.71 -23.52
N LEU A 537 -15.37 -6.62 -23.96
CA LEU A 537 -16.04 -5.49 -24.63
C LEU A 537 -16.21 -5.69 -26.14
N GLN A 538 -15.39 -6.55 -26.75
CA GLN A 538 -15.37 -6.76 -28.20
C GLN A 538 -16.25 -7.91 -28.65
N PHE A 539 -16.37 -8.96 -27.85
CA PHE A 539 -17.12 -10.17 -28.22
C PHE A 539 -18.47 -10.25 -27.48
N PRO A 540 -19.52 -10.83 -28.14
CA PRO A 540 -19.53 -11.47 -29.49
C PRO A 540 -19.46 -10.51 -30.68
N GLY A 541 -19.61 -9.21 -30.49
CA GLY A 541 -19.57 -8.19 -31.54
C GLY A 541 -20.95 -7.69 -31.94
N VAL A 542 -21.02 -7.01 -33.07
CA VAL A 542 -22.29 -6.52 -33.66
C VAL A 542 -23.01 -7.66 -34.35
N PRO A 543 -24.30 -7.90 -34.11
CA PRO A 543 -25.09 -8.92 -34.82
C PRO A 543 -25.10 -8.69 -36.34
N ASP A 544 -25.03 -9.77 -37.12
CA ASP A 544 -24.92 -9.72 -38.58
C ASP A 544 -26.04 -8.91 -39.26
N SER A 545 -27.27 -9.00 -38.74
CA SER A 545 -28.42 -8.22 -39.20
C SER A 545 -28.23 -6.72 -39.07
N GLN A 546 -27.61 -6.27 -37.98
CA GLN A 546 -27.34 -4.85 -37.74
C GLN A 546 -26.08 -4.40 -38.45
N GLN A 547 -25.09 -5.28 -38.62
CA GLN A 547 -23.90 -4.99 -39.38
C GLN A 547 -24.24 -4.65 -40.85
N GLN A 548 -25.10 -5.43 -41.46
CA GLN A 548 -25.57 -5.17 -42.82
C GLN A 548 -26.25 -3.79 -42.93
N VAL A 549 -27.05 -3.38 -41.94
CA VAL A 549 -27.68 -2.06 -41.92
C VAL A 549 -26.62 -0.94 -41.87
N PHE A 550 -25.58 -1.09 -41.06
CA PHE A 550 -24.48 -0.10 -40.98
C PHE A 550 -23.66 -0.06 -42.27
N GLU A 551 -23.41 -1.20 -42.90
CA GLU A 551 -22.73 -1.30 -44.19
C GLU A 551 -23.52 -0.62 -45.29
N GLN A 552 -24.84 -0.82 -45.34
CA GLN A 552 -25.72 -0.13 -46.27
C GLN A 552 -25.77 1.39 -46.05
N GLN A 553 -25.79 1.84 -44.80
CA GLN A 553 -25.74 3.27 -44.50
C GLN A 553 -24.41 3.90 -44.92
N ALA A 554 -23.31 3.16 -44.75
CA ALA A 554 -21.98 3.59 -45.17
C ALA A 554 -21.91 3.68 -46.71
N SER A 555 -22.36 2.63 -47.42
CA SER A 555 -22.42 2.61 -48.86
C SER A 555 -23.24 3.80 -49.40
N LYS A 556 -24.46 4.00 -48.92
CA LYS A 556 -25.27 5.17 -49.26
C LYS A 556 -24.58 6.52 -49.05
N SER A 557 -23.77 6.63 -47.97
CA SER A 557 -23.02 7.85 -47.66
C SER A 557 -21.85 8.06 -48.65
N ILE A 558 -21.19 6.98 -49.04
CA ILE A 558 -20.11 6.95 -50.03
C ILE A 558 -20.68 7.29 -51.43
N ASP A 559 -21.74 6.63 -51.83
CA ASP A 559 -22.41 6.87 -53.15
C ASP A 559 -22.86 8.32 -53.25
N ARG A 560 -23.42 8.89 -52.17
CA ARG A 560 -23.82 10.29 -52.13
C ARG A 560 -22.62 11.24 -52.28
N PHE A 561 -21.46 10.89 -51.70
CA PHE A 561 -20.25 11.66 -51.85
C PHE A 561 -19.79 11.68 -53.30
N TYR A 562 -19.68 10.51 -53.93
CA TYR A 562 -19.23 10.41 -55.32
C TYR A 562 -20.25 11.02 -56.29
N SER A 563 -21.56 10.82 -56.11
CA SER A 563 -22.58 11.40 -56.97
C SER A 563 -22.59 12.93 -57.01
N LYS A 564 -22.35 13.57 -55.85
CA LYS A 564 -22.26 15.03 -55.74
C LYS A 564 -20.99 15.63 -56.29
N LEU A 565 -19.95 14.85 -56.41
CA LEU A 565 -18.64 15.26 -56.88
C LEU A 565 -18.32 14.76 -58.29
N LYS A 566 -19.28 14.16 -58.98
CA LYS A 566 -19.09 13.63 -60.33
C LYS A 566 -18.57 14.74 -61.28
N GLY A 567 -17.44 14.46 -61.98
CA GLY A 567 -16.77 15.42 -62.84
C GLY A 567 -15.89 16.45 -62.10
N ASN A 568 -15.52 16.20 -60.86
CA ASN A 568 -14.55 17.02 -60.10
C ASN A 568 -13.12 16.47 -60.32
N PRO A 569 -12.15 17.26 -60.78
CA PRO A 569 -10.80 16.79 -61.11
C PRO A 569 -10.07 16.17 -59.91
N TYR A 570 -10.36 16.59 -58.69
CA TYR A 570 -9.75 16.00 -57.48
C TYR A 570 -10.27 14.59 -57.14
N LEU A 571 -11.39 14.15 -57.75
CA LEU A 571 -11.95 12.84 -57.48
C LEU A 571 -11.35 11.73 -58.35
N ASP A 572 -10.84 12.10 -59.55
CA ASP A 572 -10.23 11.15 -60.48
C ASP A 572 -8.94 10.53 -59.89
N ASP A 573 -8.27 11.24 -58.96
CA ASP A 573 -7.07 10.81 -58.24
C ASP A 573 -7.35 10.00 -56.99
N VAL A 574 -8.63 9.82 -56.57
CA VAL A 574 -8.98 9.11 -55.33
C VAL A 574 -9.94 7.94 -55.62
N PRO A 575 -9.43 6.74 -55.80
CA PRO A 575 -10.23 5.54 -55.95
C PRO A 575 -10.99 5.23 -54.66
N VAL A 576 -12.09 4.47 -54.76
CA VAL A 576 -12.94 4.08 -53.58
C VAL A 576 -12.12 3.38 -52.48
N ALA A 577 -11.08 2.65 -52.86
CA ALA A 577 -10.17 1.98 -51.95
C ALA A 577 -9.36 2.95 -51.06
N GLU A 578 -9.06 4.17 -51.53
CA GLU A 578 -8.29 5.18 -50.79
C GLU A 578 -9.19 6.14 -49.99
N LEU A 579 -10.50 6.10 -50.19
CA LEU A 579 -11.44 6.94 -49.45
C LEU A 579 -11.33 6.84 -47.93
N PRO A 580 -11.12 5.65 -47.34
CA PRO A 580 -10.85 5.53 -45.90
C PRO A 580 -9.60 6.32 -45.45
N ALA A 581 -8.54 6.30 -46.30
CA ALA A 581 -7.30 7.03 -46.00
C ALA A 581 -7.54 8.55 -46.07
N LEU A 582 -8.26 9.05 -47.06
CA LEU A 582 -8.63 10.48 -47.13
C LEU A 582 -9.47 10.95 -45.92
N VAL A 583 -10.46 10.16 -45.52
CA VAL A 583 -11.30 10.51 -44.37
C VAL A 583 -10.49 10.42 -43.06
N ASN A 584 -9.56 9.47 -42.93
CA ASN A 584 -8.65 9.38 -41.80
C ASN A 584 -7.72 10.60 -41.74
N TYR A 585 -7.14 10.97 -42.91
CA TYR A 585 -6.27 12.16 -43.03
C TYR A 585 -7.03 13.45 -42.65
N TYR A 586 -8.28 13.61 -43.07
CA TYR A 586 -9.13 14.73 -42.64
C TYR A 586 -9.35 14.76 -41.12
N THR A 587 -9.62 13.62 -40.55
CA THR A 587 -9.87 13.50 -39.10
C THR A 587 -8.61 13.80 -38.30
N ASP A 588 -7.44 13.28 -38.72
CA ASP A 588 -6.14 13.53 -38.13
C ASP A 588 -5.78 15.02 -38.21
N PHE A 589 -5.98 15.64 -39.39
CA PHE A 589 -5.71 17.07 -39.55
C PHE A 589 -6.59 17.91 -38.64
N LYS A 590 -7.88 17.62 -38.54
CA LYS A 590 -8.80 18.33 -37.67
C LYS A 590 -8.39 18.20 -36.19
N ARG A 591 -7.99 16.99 -35.79
CA ARG A 591 -7.51 16.74 -34.42
C ARG A 591 -6.24 17.50 -34.12
N ALA A 592 -5.25 17.49 -35.04
CA ALA A 592 -4.01 18.24 -34.88
C ALA A 592 -4.25 19.77 -34.78
N LYS A 593 -5.25 20.27 -35.54
CA LYS A 593 -5.64 21.69 -35.47
C LYS A 593 -6.31 22.08 -34.19
N LEU A 594 -7.14 21.23 -33.62
CA LEU A 594 -7.78 21.48 -32.33
C LEU A 594 -6.75 21.52 -31.18
N ASN A 595 -5.69 20.70 -31.28
CA ASN A 595 -4.61 20.66 -30.29
C ASN A 595 -3.60 21.79 -30.43
N ALA A 596 -3.63 22.55 -31.54
CA ALA A 596 -2.73 23.68 -31.78
C ALA A 596 -3.23 24.93 -31.03
N THR A 597 -2.62 25.22 -29.89
CA THR A 597 -2.99 26.33 -28.99
C THR A 597 -2.58 27.71 -29.51
N ASN A 598 -1.56 27.77 -30.39
CA ASN A 598 -0.97 29.01 -30.90
C ASN A 598 -1.04 29.10 -32.43
N PRO A 599 -1.11 30.33 -33.02
CA PRO A 599 -1.09 30.52 -34.47
C PRO A 599 0.16 29.93 -35.18
N ALA A 600 1.31 29.92 -34.48
CA ALA A 600 2.54 29.31 -34.97
C ALA A 600 2.42 27.79 -35.07
N ALA A 601 1.90 27.15 -34.02
CA ALA A 601 1.63 25.72 -33.99
C ALA A 601 0.59 25.34 -35.07
N SER A 602 -0.42 26.16 -35.28
CA SER A 602 -1.42 25.95 -36.36
C SER A 602 -0.80 26.03 -37.75
N LYS A 603 0.22 26.87 -37.99
CA LYS A 603 1.00 26.93 -39.24
C LYS A 603 1.87 25.68 -39.43
N SER A 604 2.56 25.24 -38.34
CA SER A 604 3.39 24.05 -38.41
C SER A 604 2.56 22.77 -38.70
N VAL A 605 1.35 22.66 -38.16
CA VAL A 605 0.41 21.59 -38.50
C VAL A 605 0.08 21.61 -40.00
N ASN A 606 -0.19 22.78 -40.59
CA ASN A 606 -0.45 22.87 -42.03
C ASN A 606 0.73 22.36 -42.87
N LEU A 607 1.98 22.80 -42.52
CA LEU A 607 3.19 22.38 -43.24
C LEU A 607 3.44 20.87 -43.08
N ALA A 608 3.28 20.34 -41.90
CA ALA A 608 3.45 18.91 -41.63
C ALA A 608 2.45 18.06 -42.42
N PHE A 609 1.19 18.46 -42.46
CA PHE A 609 0.17 17.73 -43.20
C PHE A 609 0.30 17.92 -44.75
N SER A 610 0.71 19.09 -45.25
CA SER A 610 1.00 19.26 -46.68
C SER A 610 2.14 18.36 -47.16
N ALA A 611 3.22 18.21 -46.32
CA ALA A 611 4.32 17.31 -46.61
C ALA A 611 3.96 15.81 -46.46
N ARG A 612 2.98 15.48 -45.62
CA ARG A 612 2.53 14.08 -45.40
C ARG A 612 1.77 13.50 -46.59
N ASN A 613 0.95 14.30 -47.26
CA ASN A 613 0.22 13.89 -48.48
C ASN A 613 -0.21 15.14 -49.29
N GLU A 614 0.50 15.40 -50.39
CA GLU A 614 0.24 16.55 -51.26
C GLU A 614 -1.08 16.44 -52.03
N LEU A 615 -1.59 15.22 -52.34
CA LEU A 615 -2.85 15.00 -53.01
C LEU A 615 -4.07 15.26 -52.13
N PHE A 616 -4.01 14.84 -50.85
CA PHE A 616 -5.12 14.98 -49.93
C PHE A 616 -5.20 16.37 -49.27
N TYR A 617 -4.08 17.07 -49.16
CA TYR A 617 -4.04 18.37 -48.48
C TYR A 617 -4.97 19.42 -49.09
N PRO A 618 -5.03 19.64 -50.45
CA PRO A 618 -5.93 20.61 -51.10
C PRO A 618 -7.43 20.27 -50.89
N MET A 619 -7.75 18.96 -50.75
CA MET A 619 -9.12 18.50 -50.51
C MET A 619 -9.58 18.81 -49.06
N VAL A 620 -8.64 18.91 -48.13
CA VAL A 620 -8.92 19.22 -46.73
C VAL A 620 -8.84 20.72 -46.45
N VAL A 621 -7.80 21.37 -46.99
CA VAL A 621 -7.55 22.82 -46.87
C VAL A 621 -7.57 23.43 -48.30
N PRO A 622 -8.75 23.83 -48.77
CA PRO A 622 -8.87 24.31 -50.13
C PRO A 622 -8.07 25.62 -50.37
N PRO A 623 -7.28 25.72 -51.46
CA PRO A 623 -6.63 26.94 -51.83
C PRO A 623 -7.62 28.10 -52.06
N LYS A 624 -7.18 29.33 -51.79
CA LYS A 624 -8.02 30.52 -52.05
C LYS A 624 -8.37 30.63 -53.52
N GLY A 625 -9.68 30.65 -53.83
CA GLY A 625 -10.15 30.77 -55.22
C GLY A 625 -10.56 29.43 -55.89
N ASP A 626 -10.13 28.28 -55.40
CA ASP A 626 -10.47 26.98 -55.99
C ASP A 626 -11.86 26.51 -55.53
N LYS A 627 -12.84 26.65 -56.47
CA LYS A 627 -14.22 26.22 -56.23
C LYS A 627 -14.37 24.69 -56.19
N ALA A 628 -13.53 23.96 -56.94
CA ALA A 628 -13.56 22.51 -57.04
C ALA A 628 -13.08 21.87 -55.71
N ALA A 629 -11.91 22.30 -55.21
CA ALA A 629 -11.38 21.88 -53.93
C ALA A 629 -12.33 22.24 -52.76
N LYS A 630 -12.93 23.44 -52.78
CA LYS A 630 -13.89 23.87 -51.79
C LYS A 630 -15.14 23.01 -51.72
N LYS A 631 -15.64 22.55 -52.92
CA LYS A 631 -16.76 21.61 -53.01
C LYS A 631 -16.41 20.25 -52.41
N VAL A 632 -15.19 19.73 -52.70
CA VAL A 632 -14.69 18.47 -52.11
C VAL A 632 -14.58 18.57 -50.61
N SER A 633 -13.92 19.61 -50.07
CA SER A 633 -13.78 19.82 -48.63
C SER A 633 -15.12 19.85 -47.91
N ARG A 634 -16.13 20.49 -48.48
CA ARG A 634 -17.47 20.55 -47.90
C ARG A 634 -18.17 19.17 -47.87
N GLU A 635 -18.11 18.41 -48.96
CA GLU A 635 -18.73 17.08 -49.00
C GLU A 635 -17.92 16.06 -48.20
N LEU A 636 -16.58 16.16 -48.16
CA LEU A 636 -15.69 15.37 -47.27
C LEU A 636 -16.05 15.59 -45.79
N ARG A 637 -16.34 16.82 -45.40
CA ARG A 637 -16.79 17.12 -44.02
C ARG A 637 -18.10 16.39 -43.67
N LYS A 638 -19.06 16.37 -44.63
CA LYS A 638 -20.33 15.65 -44.48
C LYS A 638 -20.12 14.14 -44.39
N LEU A 639 -19.25 13.60 -45.23
CA LEU A 639 -18.92 12.18 -45.25
C LEU A 639 -18.23 11.77 -43.95
N ALA A 640 -17.25 12.55 -43.50
CA ALA A 640 -16.58 12.30 -42.22
C ALA A 640 -17.56 12.34 -41.03
N SER A 641 -18.52 13.30 -41.06
CA SER A 641 -19.59 13.37 -40.05
C SER A 641 -20.52 12.17 -40.07
N ALA A 642 -20.94 11.74 -41.28
CA ALA A 642 -21.78 10.55 -41.47
C ALA A 642 -21.05 9.28 -40.99
N ARG A 643 -19.76 9.09 -41.39
CA ARG A 643 -18.92 7.98 -40.94
C ARG A 643 -18.83 7.95 -39.41
N LYS A 644 -18.59 9.11 -38.79
CA LYS A 644 -18.51 9.25 -37.35
C LYS A 644 -19.79 8.81 -36.66
N LYS A 645 -20.94 9.23 -37.16
CA LYS A 645 -22.27 8.84 -36.67
C LYS A 645 -22.49 7.34 -36.74
N ILE A 646 -22.18 6.72 -37.89
CA ILE A 646 -22.35 5.29 -38.11
C ILE A 646 -21.39 4.48 -37.19
N ARG A 647 -20.11 4.84 -37.15
CA ARG A 647 -19.12 4.17 -36.26
C ARG A 647 -19.53 4.25 -34.78
N ARG A 648 -20.12 5.36 -34.38
CA ARG A 648 -20.62 5.58 -33.00
C ARG A 648 -21.80 4.66 -32.69
N GLN A 649 -22.81 4.61 -33.56
CA GLN A 649 -23.95 3.71 -33.40
C GLN A 649 -23.51 2.24 -33.38
N MET A 650 -22.59 1.87 -34.27
CA MET A 650 -22.01 0.54 -34.28
C MET A 650 -21.26 0.21 -33.00
N LYS A 651 -20.53 1.17 -32.42
CA LYS A 651 -19.81 1.00 -31.13
C LYS A 651 -20.79 0.86 -29.96
N GLU A 652 -21.89 1.58 -29.97
CA GLU A 652 -22.94 1.47 -28.95
C GLU A 652 -23.60 0.10 -28.99
N VAL A 653 -24.03 -0.37 -30.17
CA VAL A 653 -24.56 -1.72 -30.34
C VAL A 653 -23.56 -2.80 -29.91
N ARG A 654 -22.29 -2.65 -30.31
CA ARG A 654 -21.24 -3.59 -29.90
C ARG A 654 -21.10 -3.68 -28.39
N LEU A 655 -21.11 -2.53 -27.69
CA LEU A 655 -21.04 -2.51 -26.22
C LEU A 655 -22.28 -3.15 -25.61
N GLU A 656 -23.46 -2.88 -26.17
CA GLU A 656 -24.72 -3.44 -25.69
C GLU A 656 -24.78 -4.96 -25.84
N THR A 657 -24.30 -5.49 -26.96
CA THR A 657 -24.25 -6.93 -27.23
C THR A 657 -23.02 -7.64 -26.64
N SER A 658 -22.02 -6.89 -26.18
CA SER A 658 -20.81 -7.45 -25.61
C SER A 658 -21.10 -8.28 -24.34
N LEU A 659 -20.20 -9.20 -23.98
CA LEU A 659 -20.31 -9.97 -22.74
C LEU A 659 -20.43 -9.07 -21.52
N LEU A 660 -19.69 -7.97 -21.49
CA LEU A 660 -19.77 -6.99 -20.41
C LEU A 660 -21.09 -6.23 -20.40
N GLY A 661 -21.65 -5.91 -21.59
CA GLY A 661 -22.96 -5.28 -21.73
C GLY A 661 -24.10 -6.20 -21.28
N GLN A 662 -24.05 -7.47 -21.64
CA GLN A 662 -25.01 -8.48 -21.17
C GLN A 662 -24.96 -8.65 -19.65
N LEU A 663 -23.76 -8.71 -19.06
CA LEU A 663 -23.60 -8.72 -17.61
C LEU A 663 -24.18 -7.47 -16.96
N GLY A 664 -23.91 -6.28 -17.52
CA GLY A 664 -24.47 -5.02 -17.02
C GLY A 664 -26.00 -4.99 -17.01
N ARG A 665 -26.63 -5.54 -18.06
CA ARG A 665 -28.10 -5.67 -18.14
C ARG A 665 -28.66 -6.74 -17.17
N SER A 666 -27.97 -7.86 -17.03
CA SER A 666 -28.41 -8.89 -16.09
C SER A 666 -28.37 -8.44 -14.62
N MET A 667 -27.52 -7.47 -14.30
CA MET A 667 -27.44 -6.85 -12.96
C MET A 667 -28.48 -5.75 -12.73
N GLU A 668 -29.06 -5.16 -13.79
CA GLU A 668 -29.97 -4.02 -13.71
C GLU A 668 -31.20 -4.26 -12.80
N PRO A 669 -31.86 -5.46 -12.81
CA PRO A 669 -32.98 -5.73 -11.90
C PRO A 669 -32.65 -5.58 -10.42
N VAL A 670 -31.39 -5.81 -10.05
CA VAL A 670 -30.90 -5.65 -8.68
C VAL A 670 -30.40 -4.22 -8.45
N THR A 671 -29.66 -3.66 -9.39
CA THR A 671 -28.98 -2.38 -9.21
C THR A 671 -29.90 -1.16 -9.41
N GLN A 672 -31.08 -1.36 -10.01
CA GLN A 672 -32.12 -0.31 -10.12
C GLN A 672 -32.56 0.24 -8.77
N PHE A 673 -32.49 -0.55 -7.66
CA PHE A 673 -32.76 -0.07 -6.31
C PHE A 673 -31.75 0.96 -5.80
N ALA A 674 -30.55 0.98 -6.39
CA ALA A 674 -29.54 2.01 -6.17
C ALA A 674 -29.59 3.13 -7.25
N GLY A 675 -30.57 3.08 -8.16
CA GLY A 675 -30.70 4.03 -9.27
C GLY A 675 -29.67 3.84 -10.39
N PHE A 676 -29.09 2.62 -10.54
CA PHE A 676 -28.11 2.32 -11.59
C PHE A 676 -28.82 1.70 -12.80
N ASP A 677 -28.52 2.21 -13.96
CA ASP A 677 -28.87 1.61 -15.25
C ASP A 677 -27.75 0.69 -15.76
N TRP A 678 -28.02 -0.04 -16.84
CA TRP A 678 -27.05 -0.95 -17.43
C TRP A 678 -25.76 -0.23 -17.88
N LYS A 679 -25.82 1.05 -18.32
CA LYS A 679 -24.66 1.84 -18.73
C LYS A 679 -23.72 2.10 -17.53
N ILE A 680 -24.29 2.46 -16.39
CA ILE A 680 -23.53 2.63 -15.13
C ILE A 680 -22.94 1.29 -14.68
N ASN A 681 -23.71 0.19 -14.77
CA ASN A 681 -23.22 -1.14 -14.42
C ASN A 681 -22.01 -1.55 -15.26
N VAL A 682 -22.04 -1.34 -16.58
CA VAL A 682 -20.91 -1.60 -17.49
C VAL A 682 -19.69 -0.75 -17.12
N ALA A 683 -19.90 0.53 -16.82
CA ALA A 683 -18.81 1.41 -16.39
C ALA A 683 -18.20 0.96 -15.06
N LEU A 684 -19.00 0.52 -14.11
CA LEU A 684 -18.55 -0.02 -12.83
C LEU A 684 -17.78 -1.34 -13.01
N LEU A 685 -18.29 -2.27 -13.81
CA LEU A 685 -17.60 -3.53 -14.13
C LEU A 685 -16.26 -3.28 -14.82
N SER A 686 -16.22 -2.36 -15.80
CA SER A 686 -14.95 -1.98 -16.44
C SER A 686 -13.95 -1.36 -15.46
N SER A 687 -14.43 -0.58 -14.50
CA SER A 687 -13.61 0.06 -13.47
C SER A 687 -12.98 -0.92 -12.47
N PHE A 688 -13.54 -2.12 -12.32
CA PHE A 688 -12.97 -3.16 -11.47
C PHE A 688 -11.58 -3.60 -11.94
N ALA A 689 -11.38 -3.63 -13.23
CA ALA A 689 -10.10 -3.97 -13.81
C ALA A 689 -9.11 -2.80 -13.76
N ALA A 690 -9.55 -1.65 -14.28
CA ALA A 690 -8.79 -0.40 -14.26
C ALA A 690 -9.76 0.76 -13.98
N ARG A 691 -9.56 1.45 -12.87
CA ARG A 691 -10.52 2.50 -12.42
C ARG A 691 -10.61 3.67 -13.38
N GLU A 692 -9.55 3.97 -14.09
CA GLU A 692 -9.47 4.99 -15.12
C GLU A 692 -10.41 4.71 -16.29
N SER A 693 -10.68 3.45 -16.57
CA SER A 693 -11.53 3.05 -17.70
C SER A 693 -13.00 3.41 -17.50
N SER A 694 -13.44 3.68 -16.26
CA SER A 694 -14.83 4.08 -15.98
C SER A 694 -15.25 5.35 -16.73
N VAL A 695 -14.41 6.40 -16.71
CA VAL A 695 -14.70 7.66 -17.40
C VAL A 695 -14.67 7.47 -18.92
N ALA A 696 -13.69 6.72 -19.43
CA ALA A 696 -13.60 6.39 -20.85
C ALA A 696 -14.83 5.58 -21.33
N THR A 697 -15.27 4.60 -20.53
CA THR A 697 -16.45 3.79 -20.83
C THR A 697 -17.73 4.64 -20.82
N LEU A 698 -17.90 5.51 -19.80
CA LEU A 698 -19.02 6.47 -19.77
C LEU A 698 -18.98 7.42 -20.95
N GLY A 699 -17.81 7.92 -21.34
CA GLY A 699 -17.64 8.75 -22.53
C GLY A 699 -18.14 8.07 -23.81
N VAL A 700 -17.87 6.78 -23.93
CA VAL A 700 -18.37 6.00 -25.08
C VAL A 700 -19.88 5.76 -24.99
N LEU A 701 -20.40 5.38 -23.82
CA LEU A 701 -21.81 5.04 -23.59
C LEU A 701 -22.74 6.26 -23.70
N PHE A 702 -22.26 7.44 -23.28
CA PHE A 702 -22.98 8.71 -23.42
C PHE A 702 -22.60 9.50 -24.67
N GLN A 703 -21.95 8.84 -25.63
CA GLN A 703 -21.74 9.35 -26.98
C GLN A 703 -20.96 10.66 -27.07
N GLN A 704 -19.89 10.79 -26.33
CA GLN A 704 -19.02 11.96 -26.42
C GLN A 704 -18.47 12.12 -27.87
N ASP A 705 -18.75 13.24 -28.51
CA ASP A 705 -18.24 13.58 -29.82
C ASP A 705 -17.02 14.50 -29.70
N ASP A 706 -15.92 14.16 -30.43
CA ASP A 706 -14.74 15.04 -30.50
C ASP A 706 -15.02 16.35 -31.28
N ASP A 707 -16.14 16.45 -31.98
CA ASP A 707 -16.49 17.56 -32.88
C ASP A 707 -17.66 18.43 -32.42
N SER A 708 -18.42 18.04 -31.39
CA SER A 708 -19.44 18.89 -30.79
C SER A 708 -18.85 19.71 -29.67
N ASN A 709 -19.25 20.97 -29.54
CA ASN A 709 -18.95 21.81 -28.36
C ASN A 709 -19.63 21.28 -27.09
N ASP A 710 -20.43 20.21 -27.21
CA ASP A 710 -21.08 19.58 -26.06
C ASP A 710 -20.09 18.65 -25.39
N THR A 711 -19.73 19.01 -24.18
CA THR A 711 -18.89 18.18 -23.31
C THR A 711 -19.66 16.91 -22.89
N LEU A 712 -18.94 15.85 -22.47
CA LEU A 712 -19.55 14.66 -21.87
C LEU A 712 -20.52 15.05 -20.73
N GLU A 713 -20.15 16.08 -19.98
CA GLU A 713 -20.93 16.68 -18.90
C GLU A 713 -22.31 17.19 -19.38
N ALA A 714 -22.33 17.97 -20.47
CA ALA A 714 -23.59 18.52 -21.00
C ALA A 714 -24.54 17.42 -21.48
N ARG A 715 -24.02 16.33 -22.06
CA ARG A 715 -24.82 15.21 -22.55
C ARG A 715 -25.35 14.30 -21.47
N MET A 716 -24.50 13.93 -20.51
CA MET A 716 -24.96 13.19 -19.35
C MET A 716 -26.07 13.97 -18.63
N SER A 717 -25.90 15.30 -18.49
CA SER A 717 -26.91 16.16 -17.91
C SER A 717 -28.23 16.18 -18.71
N SER A 718 -28.18 16.18 -20.03
CA SER A 718 -29.40 16.23 -20.89
C SER A 718 -30.16 14.89 -20.91
N GLU A 719 -29.45 13.75 -20.95
CA GLU A 719 -30.08 12.42 -20.91
C GLU A 719 -30.66 12.08 -19.52
N THR A 720 -30.04 12.57 -18.46
CA THR A 720 -30.46 12.27 -17.08
C THR A 720 -31.51 13.24 -16.55
N LYS A 721 -31.52 14.51 -16.98
CA LYS A 721 -32.55 15.50 -16.58
C LYS A 721 -33.99 15.15 -17.00
N GLY A 722 -34.16 14.21 -17.92
CA GLY A 722 -35.48 13.66 -18.31
C GLY A 722 -36.03 12.59 -17.35
N LYS A 723 -35.22 12.06 -16.43
CA LYS A 723 -35.58 11.05 -15.43
C LYS A 723 -35.56 11.72 -14.07
N GLY A 724 -36.68 11.94 -13.42
CA GLY A 724 -36.93 12.80 -12.27
C GLY A 724 -36.14 12.59 -10.97
N SER A 725 -35.00 11.85 -10.96
CA SER A 725 -34.17 11.59 -9.76
C SER A 725 -32.67 11.56 -10.08
N SER A 726 -32.24 12.36 -11.04
CA SER A 726 -30.85 12.33 -11.54
C SER A 726 -29.78 12.65 -10.49
N ASP A 727 -30.04 13.57 -9.57
CA ASP A 727 -29.09 14.00 -8.54
C ASP A 727 -28.87 12.91 -7.48
N LEU A 728 -29.94 12.20 -7.09
CA LEU A 728 -29.86 11.10 -6.15
C LEU A 728 -29.13 9.89 -6.74
N SER A 729 -29.35 9.58 -8.03
CA SER A 729 -28.58 8.54 -8.72
C SER A 729 -27.11 8.90 -8.78
N ALA A 730 -26.76 10.18 -9.04
CA ALA A 730 -25.38 10.63 -9.02
C ALA A 730 -24.71 10.44 -7.65
N VAL A 731 -25.42 10.80 -6.55
CA VAL A 731 -24.94 10.57 -5.17
C VAL A 731 -24.74 9.08 -4.90
N ALA A 732 -25.70 8.25 -5.30
CA ALA A 732 -25.60 6.79 -5.12
C ALA A 732 -24.40 6.20 -5.87
N VAL A 733 -24.15 6.62 -7.13
CA VAL A 733 -22.97 6.21 -7.90
C VAL A 733 -21.69 6.68 -7.24
N ILE A 734 -21.62 7.93 -6.79
CA ILE A 734 -20.44 8.50 -6.09
C ILE A 734 -20.14 7.70 -4.82
N LEU A 735 -21.14 7.45 -3.98
CA LEU A 735 -20.98 6.69 -2.74
C LEU A 735 -20.58 5.24 -2.99
N PHE A 736 -21.23 4.59 -3.96
CA PHE A 736 -20.85 3.24 -4.36
C PHE A 736 -19.40 3.19 -4.81
N PHE A 737 -18.99 4.08 -5.73
CA PHE A 737 -17.64 4.14 -6.28
C PHE A 737 -16.59 4.50 -5.21
N ALA A 738 -16.97 5.33 -4.23
CA ALA A 738 -16.12 5.65 -3.09
C ALA A 738 -15.79 4.41 -2.24
N LEU A 739 -16.80 3.56 -1.99
CA LEU A 739 -16.69 2.33 -1.21
C LEU A 739 -16.42 1.08 -2.07
N TYR A 740 -16.40 1.21 -3.39
CA TYR A 740 -16.23 0.12 -4.36
C TYR A 740 -14.94 -0.69 -4.13
N PRO A 741 -14.95 -2.03 -4.36
CA PRO A 741 -13.81 -2.88 -4.14
C PRO A 741 -12.57 -2.37 -4.90
N PRO A 742 -11.37 -2.66 -4.42
CA PRO A 742 -10.15 -2.18 -5.05
C PRO A 742 -9.97 -2.74 -6.47
N CYS A 743 -9.13 -2.09 -7.28
CA CYS A 743 -8.78 -2.59 -8.62
C CYS A 743 -8.09 -3.95 -8.55
N LEU A 744 -8.11 -4.70 -9.64
CA LEU A 744 -7.58 -6.07 -9.71
C LEU A 744 -6.10 -6.15 -9.29
N ALA A 745 -5.29 -5.15 -9.63
CA ALA A 745 -3.89 -5.07 -9.18
C ALA A 745 -3.78 -5.05 -7.64
N THR A 746 -4.66 -4.33 -6.96
CA THR A 746 -4.72 -4.29 -5.51
C THR A 746 -5.17 -5.64 -4.92
N MET A 747 -6.13 -6.32 -5.56
CA MET A 747 -6.60 -7.65 -5.16
C MET A 747 -5.48 -8.69 -5.19
N ILE A 748 -4.73 -8.71 -6.29
CA ILE A 748 -3.57 -9.59 -6.44
C ILE A 748 -2.54 -9.28 -5.36
N MET A 749 -2.33 -8.00 -5.06
CA MET A 749 -1.38 -7.61 -4.00
C MET A 749 -1.86 -8.06 -2.62
N ILE A 750 -3.15 -7.98 -2.31
CA ILE A 750 -3.74 -8.56 -1.08
C ILE A 750 -3.44 -10.05 -1.00
N ARG A 751 -3.66 -10.79 -2.10
CA ARG A 751 -3.35 -12.23 -2.17
C ARG A 751 -1.86 -12.52 -1.92
N VAL A 752 -0.98 -11.74 -2.53
CA VAL A 752 0.49 -11.86 -2.37
C VAL A 752 0.91 -11.60 -0.92
N GLN A 753 0.37 -10.54 -0.29
CA GLN A 753 0.75 -10.15 1.07
C GLN A 753 0.16 -11.05 2.17
N THR A 754 -1.03 -11.59 1.94
CA THR A 754 -1.73 -12.43 2.94
C THR A 754 -1.50 -13.92 2.75
N GLY A 755 -1.04 -14.36 1.55
CA GLY A 755 -0.87 -15.76 1.20
C GLY A 755 -2.18 -16.54 1.00
N GLN A 756 -3.37 -15.95 1.18
CA GLN A 756 -4.65 -16.66 1.24
C GLN A 756 -5.73 -16.00 0.37
N TYR A 757 -6.50 -16.80 -0.37
CA TYR A 757 -7.60 -16.32 -1.21
C TYR A 757 -8.79 -15.77 -0.40
N ARG A 758 -9.04 -16.29 0.82
CA ARG A 758 -10.14 -15.84 1.67
C ARG A 758 -10.10 -14.33 1.96
N TRP A 759 -8.92 -13.79 2.20
CA TRP A 759 -8.75 -12.35 2.47
C TRP A 759 -8.95 -11.50 1.21
N MET A 760 -8.51 -12.01 0.07
CA MET A 760 -8.78 -11.38 -1.22
C MET A 760 -10.28 -11.33 -1.52
N LEU A 761 -10.99 -12.45 -1.33
CA LEU A 761 -12.45 -12.52 -1.53
C LEU A 761 -13.19 -11.60 -0.56
N LEU A 762 -12.79 -11.57 0.72
CA LEU A 762 -13.37 -10.65 1.69
C LEU A 762 -13.18 -9.19 1.28
N ALA A 763 -12.00 -8.83 0.74
CA ALA A 763 -11.71 -7.49 0.23
C ALA A 763 -12.49 -7.13 -1.05
N ILE A 764 -13.11 -8.10 -1.73
CA ILE A 764 -14.06 -7.86 -2.83
C ILE A 764 -15.47 -7.70 -2.28
N PHE A 765 -15.95 -8.69 -1.56
CA PHE A 765 -17.37 -8.77 -1.17
C PHE A 765 -17.75 -7.74 -0.11
N LEU A 766 -16.88 -7.45 0.86
CA LEU A 766 -17.18 -6.50 1.93
C LEU A 766 -17.37 -5.06 1.41
N PRO A 767 -16.44 -4.49 0.61
CA PRO A 767 -16.64 -3.15 0.05
C PRO A 767 -17.80 -3.09 -0.96
N THR A 768 -18.00 -4.15 -1.77
CA THR A 768 -19.10 -4.21 -2.74
C THR A 768 -20.45 -4.21 -2.02
N GLY A 769 -20.60 -5.07 -1.02
CA GLY A 769 -21.84 -5.17 -0.25
C GLY A 769 -22.15 -3.89 0.53
N LEU A 770 -21.14 -3.35 1.23
CA LEU A 770 -21.28 -2.09 1.98
C LEU A 770 -21.59 -0.92 1.03
N GLY A 771 -20.85 -0.80 -0.07
CA GLY A 771 -21.07 0.25 -1.07
C GLY A 771 -22.46 0.17 -1.69
N PHE A 772 -22.93 -1.03 -2.03
CA PHE A 772 -24.26 -1.25 -2.59
C PHE A 772 -25.36 -0.92 -1.57
N LEU A 773 -25.20 -1.33 -0.32
CA LEU A 773 -26.13 -1.01 0.77
C LEU A 773 -26.24 0.52 0.96
N VAL A 774 -25.12 1.22 1.04
CA VAL A 774 -25.11 2.69 1.21
C VAL A 774 -25.70 3.38 -0.02
N ALA A 775 -25.40 2.92 -1.23
CA ALA A 775 -25.96 3.50 -2.46
C ALA A 775 -27.48 3.29 -2.56
N THR A 776 -27.95 2.06 -2.25
CA THR A 776 -29.37 1.74 -2.25
C THR A 776 -30.12 2.56 -1.19
N THR A 777 -29.59 2.69 0.02
CA THR A 777 -30.20 3.52 1.06
C THR A 777 -30.22 5.00 0.64
N ALA A 778 -29.15 5.51 0.04
CA ALA A 778 -29.08 6.88 -0.44
C ALA A 778 -30.16 7.16 -1.51
N TYR A 779 -30.29 6.28 -2.48
CA TYR A 779 -31.25 6.43 -3.57
C TYR A 779 -32.69 6.22 -3.10
N SER A 780 -32.97 5.10 -2.43
CA SER A 780 -34.32 4.72 -2.02
C SER A 780 -34.88 5.65 -0.95
N LEU A 781 -34.12 5.98 0.10
CA LEU A 781 -34.57 6.94 1.13
C LEU A 781 -34.67 8.35 0.56
N GLY A 782 -33.71 8.77 -0.27
CA GLY A 782 -33.72 10.09 -0.91
C GLY A 782 -34.93 10.27 -1.81
N SER A 783 -35.30 9.27 -2.59
CA SER A 783 -36.48 9.29 -3.45
C SER A 783 -37.79 9.25 -2.66
N MET A 784 -37.85 8.45 -1.58
CA MET A 784 -39.01 8.37 -0.71
C MET A 784 -39.27 9.67 0.06
N LEU A 785 -38.20 10.32 0.52
CA LEU A 785 -38.29 11.59 1.28
C LEU A 785 -38.24 12.83 0.38
N MET A 786 -38.22 12.68 -0.94
CA MET A 786 -38.10 13.75 -1.94
C MET A 786 -36.93 14.73 -1.65
N LEU A 787 -35.81 14.21 -1.17
CA LEU A 787 -34.63 15.01 -0.84
C LEU A 787 -33.81 15.33 -2.09
N SER A 788 -33.17 16.51 -2.11
CA SER A 788 -32.15 16.79 -3.12
C SER A 788 -30.89 15.94 -2.88
N GLY A 789 -30.09 15.71 -3.92
CA GLY A 789 -28.85 14.95 -3.81
C GLY A 789 -27.88 15.52 -2.76
N ILE A 790 -27.77 16.86 -2.64
CA ILE A 790 -26.94 17.54 -1.63
C ILE A 790 -27.45 17.26 -0.22
N ALA A 791 -28.74 17.38 0.00
CA ALA A 791 -29.34 17.12 1.28
C ALA A 791 -29.12 15.68 1.71
N MET A 792 -29.33 14.71 0.80
CA MET A 792 -29.08 13.29 1.09
C MET A 792 -27.62 13.00 1.41
N MET A 793 -26.67 13.59 0.68
CA MET A 793 -25.25 13.44 0.94
C MET A 793 -24.86 14.01 2.32
N SER A 794 -25.42 15.17 2.68
CA SER A 794 -25.21 15.79 4.00
C SER A 794 -25.77 14.93 5.14
N TRP A 795 -26.95 14.30 4.95
CA TRP A 795 -27.53 13.38 5.91
C TRP A 795 -26.66 12.13 6.12
N ILE A 796 -26.19 11.50 5.02
CA ILE A 796 -25.31 10.33 5.11
C ILE A 796 -23.98 10.70 5.78
N TYR A 797 -23.44 11.87 5.46
CA TYR A 797 -22.22 12.37 6.09
C TYR A 797 -22.43 12.59 7.59
N GLY A 798 -23.51 13.26 7.99
CA GLY A 798 -23.87 13.46 9.40
C GLY A 798 -24.05 12.14 10.15
N ALA A 799 -24.77 11.18 9.56
CA ALA A 799 -24.96 9.84 10.13
C ALA A 799 -23.63 9.08 10.30
N SER A 800 -22.73 9.18 9.31
CA SER A 800 -21.40 8.57 9.39
C SER A 800 -20.54 9.18 10.49
N LEU A 801 -20.60 10.50 10.70
CA LEU A 801 -19.92 11.17 11.80
C LEU A 801 -20.48 10.76 13.17
N VAL A 802 -21.80 10.67 13.31
CA VAL A 802 -22.43 10.18 14.54
C VAL A 802 -22.00 8.74 14.83
N ALA A 803 -21.99 7.86 13.82
CA ALA A 803 -21.52 6.49 13.96
C ALA A 803 -20.06 6.43 14.41
N LEU A 804 -19.18 7.27 13.83
CA LEU A 804 -17.78 7.39 14.21
C LEU A 804 -17.62 7.82 15.68
N LEU A 805 -18.38 8.84 16.11
CA LEU A 805 -18.36 9.35 17.48
C LEU A 805 -18.87 8.28 18.47
N LEU A 806 -19.97 7.61 18.16
CA LEU A 806 -20.50 6.52 18.99
C LEU A 806 -19.48 5.39 19.17
N VAL A 807 -18.81 5.01 18.12
CA VAL A 807 -17.75 3.97 18.16
C VAL A 807 -16.55 4.47 18.96
N ALA A 808 -16.10 5.70 18.75
CA ALA A 808 -14.96 6.30 19.47
C ALA A 808 -15.23 6.47 20.97
N CYS A 809 -16.47 6.79 21.35
CA CYS A 809 -16.88 6.98 22.74
C CYS A 809 -17.31 5.68 23.43
N SER A 810 -17.56 4.60 22.70
CA SER A 810 -18.10 3.35 23.26
C SER A 810 -17.22 2.74 24.36
N GLU A 811 -15.91 2.85 24.29
CA GLU A 811 -14.98 2.35 25.31
C GLU A 811 -14.86 3.27 26.51
N THR A 812 -14.91 4.58 26.29
CA THR A 812 -14.97 5.59 27.36
C THR A 812 -16.29 5.49 28.12
N LEU A 813 -17.40 5.29 27.39
CA LEU A 813 -18.71 5.11 27.99
C LEU A 813 -18.79 3.82 28.83
N LYS A 814 -18.21 2.70 28.34
CA LYS A 814 -18.11 1.45 29.11
C LYS A 814 -17.31 1.62 30.39
N ARG A 815 -16.13 2.29 30.34
CA ARG A 815 -15.34 2.59 31.53
C ARG A 815 -16.09 3.48 32.52
N TRP A 816 -16.81 4.48 31.98
CA TRP A 816 -17.61 5.40 32.81
C TRP A 816 -18.81 4.70 33.48
N VAL A 817 -19.52 3.81 32.75
CA VAL A 817 -20.59 2.97 33.29
C VAL A 817 -20.03 1.96 34.31
N GLN A 818 -18.87 1.35 34.08
CA GLN A 818 -18.19 0.47 35.04
C GLN A 818 -17.74 1.22 36.29
N HIS A 819 -17.39 2.50 36.19
CA HIS A 819 -17.08 3.34 37.35
C HIS A 819 -18.32 3.77 38.12
N LEU A 820 -19.44 4.02 37.44
CA LEU A 820 -20.72 4.41 38.05
C LEU A 820 -21.47 3.23 38.64
N PHE A 821 -21.35 2.07 38.08
CA PHE A 821 -21.95 0.81 38.56
C PHE A 821 -20.84 -0.22 38.73
N PRO A 822 -20.05 -0.19 39.84
CA PRO A 822 -19.16 -1.26 40.17
C PRO A 822 -20.03 -2.51 40.34
N SER A 823 -19.93 -3.47 39.42
CA SER A 823 -20.65 -4.72 39.50
C SER A 823 -20.26 -5.41 40.81
N HIS A 824 -21.18 -5.46 41.75
CA HIS A 824 -21.14 -6.42 42.83
C HIS A 824 -20.94 -7.79 42.15
N LYS A 825 -19.86 -8.46 42.50
CA LYS A 825 -19.68 -9.90 42.22
C LYS A 825 -20.93 -10.60 42.82
N LEU A 826 -21.87 -10.94 41.94
CA LEU A 826 -22.84 -11.98 42.25
C LEU A 826 -22.02 -13.26 42.33
N GLY A 827 -21.87 -13.73 43.59
CA GLY A 827 -21.17 -14.94 43.89
C GLY A 827 -21.77 -16.11 43.11
N ASP A 828 -20.91 -17.00 42.74
CA ASP A 828 -21.27 -18.34 42.30
C ASP A 828 -22.17 -19.00 43.33
N ILE A 829 -23.45 -19.10 42.98
CA ILE A 829 -24.37 -20.08 43.52
C ILE A 829 -24.72 -20.99 42.34
N ASN A 830 -23.91 -22.03 42.18
CA ASN A 830 -24.36 -23.35 41.72
C ASN A 830 -23.20 -24.33 41.81
N GLY A 831 -23.44 -25.39 42.57
CA GLY A 831 -22.61 -26.47 43.01
C GLY A 831 -22.02 -27.39 41.96
#